data_2b5776a55e039f751d6acdfd044aa31e
#
_entry.id   2b5776a55e039f751d6acdfd044aa31e
#
_cell.length_a   1.000
_cell.length_b   1.000
_cell.length_c   1.000
_cell.angle_alpha   90.00
_cell.angle_beta   90.00
_cell.angle_gamma   90.00
#
_symmetry.space_group_name_H-M   'P 1'
#
loop_
_entity.id
_entity.type
_entity.pdbx_description
1 polymer ?
#
loop_
_entity_poly.entity_id
_entity_poly.type
_entity_poly.pdbx_seq_one_letter_code
_entity_poly.pdbx_strand_id
1 'polypeptide(L)'
;MVFCKGRGGLHVSSLQFEIGEIRSTLPAVAAYVYAFADGSSGMRDVLGGKGAELAEMTSIGLPVPDGFTVTTEACRAYLAAGGTWPEGLNDQVSQHLSGLEERCGRRLGDPDDPLLVSVRSGSPVSMPGMMDTILNLGLNPRSVEGLARSSGNERFAADSYRRFVQMYANVVLGVHGDLFEEAIARSKQARGVKADVELDAAALRELAEEFLAISRAETGREFPEDPREQLDGAIQAVFASWNTPRARTYRRHEGISDDLGTAVNIMQMVFGNLGDDSATGVVFTRDPSTGERVLYGEFLVNAQGEDVVAGIRTPHPIAEMQQDFPDGYRELEQAMTTLESHYRDLQDVEFTIERGDFYVLQTRAGKRTAQAAVRVVRDLVSEGVIAQDEAVQRVNAAQLDQLMHPAIDPGAEYEVLATGLNASPGAAVGRAVFDADTAEARGRAGEPVILVRWETTPDDIHGVIQAQGVLTAHGGMTSHAAVVARGMGKPCVCGVESLRIDAGARRFSVNGTTISEGDEISIDGSRGLVISGAVPLVPPQMTDDFAAVTAWADEARRLGVRANADTPEDARRAREFGAQGIGLCRTEHMFFGDERLPVMREMILARDEEGRRAALDRLLPFQQSDFEGILEAMEGEPVTIRLLDPPLHEFLPDLEDVDPSDERLRSRIKSLREVNPMLGTRGCRLGILHPEIYEMQVRAIVRAALAVEGSRAEIMHPLVAFATELRRMRDLTERVIEEEGGGKLGILIGTMIEVPRAALLADRIAPYADFMSFGTNDLTQTTLAFSRDDAEGKFLAQYLEDDVLSRNPFETLDDGVRALIERTVESARGVKPGIKLGICGEHGGDPDSVEFCNSVGLDYVSCSPFRVPTARLAAAQAELAHR
;
A
#
# COMPACT_ATOMS: atom_id res chain seq x y z
N MET A 1 35.57 -37.57 -26.61
CA MET A 1 36.88 -38.18 -26.27
C MET A 1 37.16 -37.82 -24.81
N VAL A 2 37.27 -38.72 -23.82
CA VAL A 2 37.76 -40.09 -23.69
C VAL A 2 36.96 -40.78 -22.59
N PHE A 3 36.71 -42.07 -22.83
CA PHE A 3 36.08 -43.04 -21.93
C PHE A 3 36.89 -43.35 -20.68
N CYS A 4 36.22 -43.75 -19.59
CA CYS A 4 36.68 -44.87 -18.78
C CYS A 4 35.49 -45.57 -18.09
N LYS A 5 35.47 -46.92 -18.32
CA LYS A 5 34.55 -47.90 -17.75
C LYS A 5 35.06 -48.38 -16.38
N GLY A 6 34.13 -48.67 -15.46
CA GLY A 6 34.39 -49.50 -14.28
C GLY A 6 33.19 -50.40 -14.01
N ARG A 7 33.41 -51.73 -14.13
CA ARG A 7 32.45 -52.80 -13.86
C ARG A 7 32.43 -53.12 -12.36
N GLY A 8 31.24 -53.43 -11.83
CA GLY A 8 31.07 -54.10 -10.55
C GLY A 8 29.70 -54.80 -10.52
N GLY A 9 29.69 -56.13 -10.63
CA GLY A 9 28.48 -56.91 -10.61
C GLY A 9 27.94 -57.11 -9.20
N LEU A 10 26.62 -57.21 -9.10
CA LEU A 10 25.93 -57.65 -7.89
C LEU A 10 24.84 -58.64 -8.18
N HIS A 11 24.84 -59.66 -7.29
CA HIS A 11 24.00 -60.85 -7.23
C HIS A 11 22.49 -60.54 -7.34
N VAL A 12 21.84 -61.44 -8.14
CA VAL A 12 20.39 -61.59 -8.16
C VAL A 12 19.99 -62.58 -7.08
N SER A 13 19.25 -62.15 -6.07
CA SER A 13 18.46 -63.03 -5.20
C SER A 13 16.97 -62.90 -5.55
N SER A 14 16.40 -64.00 -5.91
CA SER A 14 15.01 -64.24 -6.23
C SER A 14 14.10 -63.90 -5.02
N LEU A 15 13.15 -62.96 -5.21
CA LEU A 15 11.98 -62.80 -4.36
C LEU A 15 10.74 -63.12 -5.22
N GLN A 16 10.03 -64.12 -4.80
CA GLN A 16 8.71 -64.53 -5.30
C GLN A 16 7.70 -63.38 -4.94
N PHE A 17 7.09 -62.80 -5.94
CA PHE A 17 5.91 -61.95 -5.75
C PHE A 17 4.65 -62.80 -5.84
N GLU A 18 3.90 -62.85 -4.76
CA GLU A 18 2.50 -63.28 -4.76
C GLU A 18 1.68 -62.32 -5.61
N ILE A 19 0.90 -62.87 -6.54
CA ILE A 19 -0.05 -62.13 -7.35
C ILE A 19 -1.26 -61.79 -6.45
N GLY A 20 -1.19 -60.65 -5.77
CA GLY A 20 -2.35 -60.00 -5.15
C GLY A 20 -3.21 -59.34 -6.22
N GLU A 21 -4.50 -59.50 -6.13
CA GLU A 21 -5.57 -58.97 -7.02
C GLU A 21 -5.34 -57.52 -7.44
N ILE A 22 -5.21 -57.31 -8.76
CA ILE A 22 -5.30 -55.97 -9.36
C ILE A 22 -6.76 -55.52 -9.24
N ARG A 23 -7.10 -54.82 -8.16
CA ARG A 23 -8.27 -53.93 -8.17
C ARG A 23 -7.95 -52.81 -9.18
N SER A 24 -8.73 -52.79 -10.25
CA SER A 24 -8.75 -51.69 -11.19
C SER A 24 -9.13 -50.40 -10.43
N THR A 25 -8.11 -49.61 -10.03
CA THR A 25 -8.36 -48.21 -9.63
C THR A 25 -8.69 -47.45 -10.90
N LEU A 26 -9.99 -47.24 -11.16
CA LEU A 26 -10.46 -46.13 -11.96
C LEU A 26 -9.80 -44.86 -11.40
N PRO A 27 -9.30 -43.92 -12.23
CA PRO A 27 -8.78 -42.67 -11.71
C PRO A 27 -9.87 -42.07 -10.82
N ALA A 28 -9.53 -41.69 -9.59
CA ALA A 28 -10.46 -41.03 -8.68
C ALA A 28 -10.99 -39.81 -9.40
N VAL A 29 -12.31 -39.72 -9.60
CA VAL A 29 -12.95 -38.51 -10.15
C VAL A 29 -12.55 -37.34 -9.26
N ALA A 30 -12.03 -36.28 -9.86
CA ALA A 30 -11.61 -35.10 -9.10
C ALA A 30 -12.76 -34.62 -8.20
N ALA A 31 -12.46 -34.28 -6.97
CA ALA A 31 -13.47 -33.74 -6.05
C ALA A 31 -13.68 -32.26 -6.38
N TYR A 32 -14.74 -31.95 -7.07
CA TYR A 32 -15.09 -30.59 -7.50
C TYR A 32 -16.06 -29.88 -6.56
N VAL A 33 -16.71 -30.59 -5.62
CA VAL A 33 -17.72 -30.04 -4.73
C VAL A 33 -17.48 -30.50 -3.30
N TYR A 34 -17.57 -29.59 -2.34
CA TYR A 34 -17.45 -29.83 -0.92
C TYR A 34 -18.62 -29.20 -0.16
N ALA A 35 -19.27 -29.94 0.75
CA ALA A 35 -20.18 -29.32 1.73
C ALA A 35 -19.38 -28.41 2.67
N PHE A 36 -19.99 -27.38 3.26
CA PHE A 36 -19.29 -26.51 4.22
C PHE A 36 -18.71 -27.30 5.39
N ALA A 37 -19.41 -28.35 5.84
CA ALA A 37 -18.95 -29.20 6.92
C ALA A 37 -17.68 -30.03 6.57
N ASP A 38 -17.37 -30.20 5.29
CA ASP A 38 -16.25 -31.02 4.81
C ASP A 38 -14.98 -30.20 4.47
N GLY A 39 -15.05 -28.85 4.59
CA GLY A 39 -13.94 -27.95 4.28
C GLY A 39 -13.30 -27.36 5.52
N SER A 40 -12.26 -26.51 5.30
CA SER A 40 -11.59 -25.74 6.34
C SER A 40 -10.92 -24.48 5.76
N SER A 41 -10.48 -23.56 6.62
CA SER A 41 -9.72 -22.36 6.24
C SER A 41 -8.43 -22.66 5.48
N GLY A 42 -7.79 -23.82 5.73
CA GLY A 42 -6.60 -24.29 5.03
C GLY A 42 -6.82 -24.66 3.55
N MET A 43 -8.07 -24.76 3.10
CA MET A 43 -8.43 -25.11 1.72
C MET A 43 -8.75 -23.88 0.84
N ARG A 44 -8.19 -22.73 1.17
CA ARG A 44 -8.47 -21.45 0.50
C ARG A 44 -8.21 -21.47 -1.00
N ASP A 45 -7.18 -22.16 -1.45
CA ASP A 45 -6.85 -22.30 -2.88
C ASP A 45 -7.90 -23.11 -3.65
N VAL A 46 -8.58 -24.04 -2.96
CA VAL A 46 -9.58 -24.93 -3.53
C VAL A 46 -11.00 -24.38 -3.40
N LEU A 47 -11.35 -23.90 -2.20
CA LEU A 47 -12.70 -23.42 -1.87
C LEU A 47 -12.89 -21.92 -2.13
N GLY A 48 -11.80 -21.20 -2.44
CA GLY A 48 -11.79 -19.76 -2.46
C GLY A 48 -11.88 -19.15 -1.05
N GLY A 49 -11.70 -17.84 -0.93
CA GLY A 49 -11.73 -17.18 0.38
C GLY A 49 -13.08 -17.36 1.09
N LYS A 50 -14.20 -17.05 0.43
CA LYS A 50 -15.53 -17.16 1.05
C LYS A 50 -15.91 -18.59 1.42
N GLY A 51 -15.62 -19.55 0.53
CA GLY A 51 -15.94 -20.96 0.80
C GLY A 51 -15.14 -21.54 1.96
N ALA A 52 -13.85 -21.21 2.05
CA ALA A 52 -13.00 -21.61 3.15
C ALA A 52 -13.46 -21.01 4.49
N GLU A 53 -13.86 -19.73 4.51
CA GLU A 53 -14.37 -19.08 5.71
C GLU A 53 -15.73 -19.64 6.13
N LEU A 54 -16.66 -19.92 5.19
CA LEU A 54 -17.95 -20.57 5.49
C LEU A 54 -17.73 -21.96 6.10
N ALA A 55 -16.80 -22.73 5.55
CA ALA A 55 -16.44 -24.04 6.08
C ALA A 55 -15.84 -23.94 7.49
N GLU A 56 -14.93 -22.99 7.71
CA GLU A 56 -14.29 -22.76 9.00
C GLU A 56 -15.31 -22.35 10.06
N MET A 57 -16.16 -21.36 9.75
CA MET A 57 -17.25 -20.93 10.68
C MET A 57 -18.18 -22.09 11.04
N THR A 58 -18.52 -22.94 10.06
CA THR A 58 -19.31 -24.15 10.31
C THR A 58 -18.58 -25.11 11.26
N SER A 59 -17.27 -25.33 11.05
CA SER A 59 -16.46 -26.24 11.85
C SER A 59 -16.31 -25.81 13.31
N ILE A 60 -16.30 -24.51 13.56
CA ILE A 60 -16.22 -23.93 14.93
C ILE A 60 -17.61 -23.76 15.57
N GLY A 61 -18.66 -24.23 14.92
CA GLY A 61 -20.02 -24.33 15.48
C GLY A 61 -20.83 -23.04 15.44
N LEU A 62 -20.49 -22.08 14.57
CA LEU A 62 -21.32 -20.89 14.35
C LEU A 62 -22.56 -21.23 13.53
N PRO A 63 -23.67 -20.50 13.71
CA PRO A 63 -24.90 -20.70 12.95
C PRO A 63 -24.76 -20.15 11.52
N VAL A 64 -24.13 -20.94 10.66
CA VAL A 64 -23.96 -20.64 9.22
C VAL A 64 -25.09 -21.34 8.48
N PRO A 65 -25.80 -20.67 7.54
CA PRO A 65 -26.77 -21.33 6.69
C PRO A 65 -26.10 -22.46 5.91
N ASP A 66 -26.77 -23.60 5.77
CA ASP A 66 -26.28 -24.79 5.09
C ASP A 66 -25.91 -24.50 3.62
N GLY A 67 -24.89 -25.19 3.11
CA GLY A 67 -24.47 -25.04 1.73
C GLY A 67 -23.30 -25.93 1.31
N PHE A 68 -22.82 -25.67 0.12
CA PHE A 68 -21.66 -26.33 -0.47
C PHE A 68 -20.91 -25.39 -1.41
N THR A 69 -19.64 -25.71 -1.66
CA THR A 69 -18.75 -24.94 -2.54
C THR A 69 -18.35 -25.78 -3.75
N VAL A 70 -18.54 -25.24 -4.95
CA VAL A 70 -17.92 -25.73 -6.19
C VAL A 70 -16.54 -25.09 -6.32
N THR A 71 -15.50 -25.88 -6.51
CA THR A 71 -14.09 -25.48 -6.34
C THR A 71 -13.55 -24.58 -7.44
N THR A 72 -12.44 -23.90 -7.13
CA THR A 72 -11.63 -23.17 -8.12
C THR A 72 -11.09 -24.08 -9.23
N GLU A 73 -10.81 -25.37 -8.92
CA GLU A 73 -10.42 -26.38 -9.90
C GLU A 73 -11.52 -26.64 -10.93
N ALA A 74 -12.77 -26.74 -10.48
CA ALA A 74 -13.91 -26.88 -11.39
C ALA A 74 -14.01 -25.67 -12.34
N CYS A 75 -13.81 -24.45 -11.84
CA CYS A 75 -13.76 -23.24 -12.64
C CYS A 75 -12.65 -23.30 -13.70
N ARG A 76 -11.43 -23.62 -13.29
CA ARG A 76 -10.29 -23.71 -14.21
C ARG A 76 -10.54 -24.77 -15.30
N ALA A 77 -11.02 -25.94 -14.90
CA ALA A 77 -11.36 -27.02 -15.85
C ALA A 77 -12.47 -26.59 -16.83
N TYR A 78 -13.51 -25.92 -16.35
CA TYR A 78 -14.59 -25.37 -17.16
C TYR A 78 -14.08 -24.34 -18.19
N LEU A 79 -13.28 -23.39 -17.75
CA LEU A 79 -12.71 -22.36 -18.62
C LEU A 79 -11.73 -22.94 -19.65
N ALA A 80 -10.88 -23.89 -19.25
CA ALA A 80 -9.96 -24.59 -20.15
C ALA A 80 -10.69 -25.44 -21.20
N ALA A 81 -11.88 -25.99 -20.85
CA ALA A 81 -12.74 -26.73 -21.76
C ALA A 81 -13.66 -25.84 -22.63
N GLY A 82 -13.41 -24.52 -22.67
CA GLY A 82 -14.20 -23.57 -23.48
C GLY A 82 -15.67 -23.46 -23.07
N GLY A 83 -15.94 -23.57 -21.76
CA GLY A 83 -17.30 -23.44 -21.21
C GLY A 83 -18.08 -24.74 -21.14
N THR A 84 -17.38 -25.88 -21.21
CA THR A 84 -17.99 -27.21 -21.06
C THR A 84 -17.81 -27.72 -19.62
N TRP A 85 -18.85 -28.28 -19.04
CA TRP A 85 -18.79 -28.87 -17.69
C TRP A 85 -17.76 -29.98 -17.61
N PRO A 86 -16.87 -29.99 -16.63
CA PRO A 86 -15.94 -31.11 -16.38
C PRO A 86 -16.69 -32.38 -16.07
N GLU A 87 -16.11 -33.52 -16.45
CA GLU A 87 -16.69 -34.85 -16.18
C GLU A 87 -16.88 -35.07 -14.68
N GLY A 88 -18.07 -35.48 -14.27
CA GLY A 88 -18.44 -35.73 -12.88
C GLY A 88 -18.88 -34.49 -12.09
N LEU A 89 -18.72 -33.27 -12.59
CA LEU A 89 -19.14 -32.07 -11.85
C LEU A 89 -20.65 -32.03 -11.67
N ASN A 90 -21.43 -32.33 -12.71
CA ASN A 90 -22.89 -32.33 -12.65
C ASN A 90 -23.45 -33.31 -11.60
N ASP A 91 -22.88 -34.52 -11.53
CA ASP A 91 -23.27 -35.54 -10.56
C ASP A 91 -22.94 -35.08 -9.12
N GLN A 92 -21.80 -34.50 -8.90
CA GLN A 92 -21.37 -33.97 -7.59
C GLN A 92 -22.27 -32.81 -7.15
N VAL A 93 -22.58 -31.86 -8.04
CA VAL A 93 -23.53 -30.77 -7.73
C VAL A 93 -24.92 -31.34 -7.38
N SER A 94 -25.40 -32.32 -8.12
CA SER A 94 -26.70 -32.96 -7.84
C SER A 94 -26.71 -33.68 -6.49
N GLN A 95 -25.63 -34.37 -6.16
CA GLN A 95 -25.49 -35.08 -4.88
C GLN A 95 -25.48 -34.09 -3.70
N HIS A 96 -24.69 -32.99 -3.80
CA HIS A 96 -24.60 -32.03 -2.72
C HIS A 96 -25.89 -31.19 -2.58
N LEU A 97 -26.59 -30.89 -3.70
CA LEU A 97 -27.91 -30.27 -3.66
C LEU A 97 -28.90 -31.14 -2.94
N SER A 98 -28.99 -32.43 -3.27
CA SER A 98 -29.88 -33.37 -2.59
C SER A 98 -29.59 -33.47 -1.09
N GLY A 99 -28.27 -33.46 -0.72
CA GLY A 99 -27.89 -33.43 0.68
C GLY A 99 -28.26 -32.12 1.39
N LEU A 100 -28.19 -30.99 0.69
CA LEU A 100 -28.65 -29.70 1.20
C LEU A 100 -30.18 -29.71 1.43
N GLU A 101 -30.95 -30.19 0.45
CA GLU A 101 -32.41 -30.34 0.54
C GLU A 101 -32.84 -31.21 1.72
N GLU A 102 -32.12 -32.32 1.95
CA GLU A 102 -32.39 -33.24 3.06
C GLU A 102 -32.15 -32.57 4.42
N ARG A 103 -31.01 -31.82 4.57
CA ARG A 103 -30.72 -31.11 5.82
C ARG A 103 -31.66 -29.96 6.10
N CYS A 104 -32.04 -29.21 5.05
CA CYS A 104 -32.99 -28.10 5.17
C CYS A 104 -34.46 -28.56 5.30
N GLY A 105 -34.77 -29.80 4.96
CA GLY A 105 -36.12 -30.32 4.90
C GLY A 105 -37.02 -29.69 3.83
N ARG A 106 -36.42 -29.00 2.85
CA ARG A 106 -37.07 -28.26 1.76
C ARG A 106 -36.38 -28.62 0.44
N ARG A 107 -37.10 -28.45 -0.68
CA ARG A 107 -36.55 -28.71 -2.01
C ARG A 107 -36.44 -27.46 -2.83
N LEU A 108 -35.40 -27.39 -3.67
CA LEU A 108 -35.18 -26.28 -4.58
C LEU A 108 -36.38 -26.18 -5.56
N GLY A 109 -37.07 -25.03 -5.53
CA GLY A 109 -38.26 -24.78 -6.38
C GLY A 109 -39.51 -25.52 -5.98
N ASP A 110 -39.61 -26.04 -4.76
CA ASP A 110 -40.84 -26.67 -4.25
C ASP A 110 -42.04 -25.71 -4.36
N PRO A 111 -43.19 -26.17 -4.88
CA PRO A 111 -44.34 -25.30 -5.08
C PRO A 111 -45.05 -24.87 -3.80
N ASP A 112 -44.79 -25.51 -2.65
CA ASP A 112 -45.49 -25.26 -1.39
C ASP A 112 -44.58 -24.57 -0.35
N ASP A 113 -43.33 -25.03 -0.19
CA ASP A 113 -42.31 -24.42 0.71
C ASP A 113 -40.92 -24.54 0.07
N PRO A 114 -40.56 -23.62 -0.86
CA PRO A 114 -39.35 -23.72 -1.65
C PRO A 114 -38.09 -23.51 -0.81
N LEU A 115 -37.08 -24.36 -1.00
CA LEU A 115 -35.70 -24.00 -0.69
C LEU A 115 -35.26 -22.95 -1.71
N LEU A 116 -34.72 -21.83 -1.24
CA LEU A 116 -34.06 -20.83 -2.06
C LEU A 116 -32.58 -20.80 -1.72
N VAL A 117 -31.75 -20.58 -2.72
CA VAL A 117 -30.28 -20.50 -2.50
C VAL A 117 -29.70 -19.22 -3.06
N SER A 118 -28.61 -18.78 -2.46
CA SER A 118 -27.69 -17.80 -3.05
C SER A 118 -26.56 -18.52 -3.78
N VAL A 119 -26.11 -17.96 -4.89
CA VAL A 119 -24.96 -18.44 -5.66
C VAL A 119 -23.95 -17.30 -5.69
N ARG A 120 -22.85 -17.47 -4.95
CA ARG A 120 -21.87 -16.38 -4.68
C ARG A 120 -20.48 -16.78 -5.17
N SER A 121 -19.78 -15.88 -5.83
CA SER A 121 -18.37 -16.06 -6.19
C SER A 121 -17.45 -16.09 -4.96
N GLY A 122 -16.35 -16.82 -5.05
CA GLY A 122 -15.35 -16.91 -3.98
C GLY A 122 -13.93 -17.14 -4.53
N SER A 123 -13.24 -16.07 -4.94
CA SER A 123 -11.82 -16.16 -5.31
C SER A 123 -10.93 -16.37 -4.09
N PRO A 124 -9.76 -17.06 -4.21
CA PRO A 124 -8.76 -17.14 -3.15
C PRO A 124 -8.31 -15.78 -2.63
N VAL A 125 -8.23 -14.77 -3.52
CA VAL A 125 -7.95 -13.38 -3.19
C VAL A 125 -9.25 -12.56 -3.29
N SER A 126 -9.48 -11.68 -2.33
CA SER A 126 -10.70 -10.84 -2.30
C SER A 126 -10.69 -9.85 -3.47
N MET A 127 -11.76 -9.82 -4.24
CA MET A 127 -11.97 -8.93 -5.39
C MET A 127 -13.33 -8.22 -5.25
N PRO A 128 -13.45 -7.19 -4.39
CA PRO A 128 -14.73 -6.56 -4.07
C PRO A 128 -15.41 -5.95 -5.31
N GLY A 129 -16.70 -6.29 -5.53
CA GLY A 129 -17.49 -5.76 -6.65
C GLY A 129 -17.09 -6.24 -8.05
N MET A 130 -16.06 -7.09 -8.16
CA MET A 130 -15.55 -7.53 -9.47
C MET A 130 -16.28 -8.76 -10.04
N MET A 131 -16.91 -9.56 -9.18
CA MET A 131 -17.58 -10.80 -9.56
C MET A 131 -19.02 -10.85 -9.07
N ASP A 132 -19.81 -11.66 -9.75
CA ASP A 132 -21.26 -11.62 -9.64
C ASP A 132 -21.79 -12.53 -8.51
N THR A 133 -23.02 -12.20 -8.05
CA THR A 133 -23.80 -12.94 -7.06
C THR A 133 -25.23 -13.07 -7.58
N ILE A 134 -25.88 -14.19 -7.35
CA ILE A 134 -27.30 -14.41 -7.65
C ILE A 134 -27.99 -14.81 -6.35
N LEU A 135 -29.08 -14.11 -5.98
CA LEU A 135 -29.87 -14.36 -4.79
C LEU A 135 -31.24 -14.89 -5.18
N ASN A 136 -31.94 -15.49 -4.22
CA ASN A 136 -33.31 -16.01 -4.35
C ASN A 136 -33.50 -17.03 -5.48
N LEU A 137 -32.44 -17.76 -5.85
CA LEU A 137 -32.48 -18.77 -6.90
C LEU A 137 -33.37 -19.95 -6.45
N GLY A 138 -34.19 -20.44 -7.34
CA GLY A 138 -35.22 -21.47 -7.10
C GLY A 138 -36.63 -20.94 -7.25
N LEU A 139 -36.83 -19.63 -7.41
CA LEU A 139 -38.13 -19.05 -7.64
C LEU A 139 -38.58 -19.22 -9.10
N ASN A 140 -39.85 -19.58 -9.24
CA ASN A 140 -40.57 -19.62 -10.49
C ASN A 140 -42.05 -19.27 -10.22
N PRO A 141 -42.93 -19.17 -11.22
CA PRO A 141 -44.35 -18.80 -11.00
C PRO A 141 -45.12 -19.67 -10.01
N ARG A 142 -44.68 -20.91 -9.78
CA ARG A 142 -45.36 -21.83 -8.80
C ARG A 142 -44.75 -21.69 -7.41
N SER A 143 -43.42 -21.68 -7.32
CA SER A 143 -42.73 -21.61 -6.03
C SER A 143 -42.87 -20.25 -5.35
N VAL A 144 -43.10 -19.15 -6.09
CA VAL A 144 -43.40 -17.84 -5.50
C VAL A 144 -44.71 -17.82 -4.73
N GLU A 145 -45.75 -18.56 -5.23
CA GLU A 145 -47.01 -18.73 -4.52
C GLU A 145 -46.82 -19.58 -3.25
N GLY A 146 -45.92 -20.59 -3.30
CA GLY A 146 -45.53 -21.36 -2.13
C GLY A 146 -44.87 -20.50 -1.09
N LEU A 147 -43.89 -19.68 -1.52
CA LEU A 147 -43.20 -18.75 -0.65
C LEU A 147 -44.13 -17.72 0.00
N ALA A 148 -45.14 -17.25 -0.74
CA ALA A 148 -46.15 -16.35 -0.19
C ALA A 148 -46.99 -17.02 0.93
N ARG A 149 -47.33 -18.30 0.72
CA ARG A 149 -48.09 -19.08 1.73
C ARG A 149 -47.24 -19.42 2.96
N SER A 150 -46.02 -19.91 2.76
CA SER A 150 -45.16 -20.34 3.87
C SER A 150 -44.61 -19.17 4.68
N SER A 151 -44.35 -18.03 4.05
CA SER A 151 -43.93 -16.81 4.73
C SER A 151 -45.08 -16.05 5.40
N GLY A 152 -46.34 -16.20 4.86
CA GLY A 152 -47.48 -15.38 5.23
C GLY A 152 -47.38 -13.93 4.72
N ASN A 153 -46.47 -13.65 3.80
CA ASN A 153 -46.16 -12.29 3.31
C ASN A 153 -46.09 -12.27 1.77
N GLU A 154 -47.19 -11.90 1.14
CA GLU A 154 -47.31 -11.84 -0.32
C GLU A 154 -46.35 -10.80 -0.93
N ARG A 155 -46.16 -9.67 -0.25
CA ARG A 155 -45.28 -8.61 -0.72
C ARG A 155 -43.85 -9.10 -0.76
N PHE A 156 -43.37 -9.76 0.30
CA PHE A 156 -42.03 -10.34 0.39
C PHE A 156 -41.79 -11.35 -0.75
N ALA A 157 -42.73 -12.26 -0.99
CA ALA A 157 -42.59 -13.26 -2.04
C ALA A 157 -42.51 -12.61 -3.45
N ALA A 158 -43.38 -11.61 -3.70
CA ALA A 158 -43.40 -10.88 -4.97
C ALA A 158 -42.12 -10.08 -5.19
N ASP A 159 -41.57 -9.41 -4.14
CA ASP A 159 -40.29 -8.66 -4.23
C ASP A 159 -39.10 -9.60 -4.41
N SER A 160 -39.07 -10.73 -3.69
CA SER A 160 -38.02 -11.74 -3.85
C SER A 160 -38.00 -12.30 -5.28
N TYR A 161 -39.15 -12.52 -5.89
CA TYR A 161 -39.24 -12.99 -7.26
C TYR A 161 -38.81 -11.90 -8.27
N ARG A 162 -39.28 -10.66 -8.10
CA ARG A 162 -38.87 -9.53 -8.91
C ARG A 162 -37.36 -9.34 -8.87
N ARG A 163 -36.73 -9.32 -7.67
CA ARG A 163 -35.28 -9.23 -7.47
C ARG A 163 -34.53 -10.40 -8.13
N PHE A 164 -35.03 -11.61 -7.99
CA PHE A 164 -34.41 -12.78 -8.62
C PHE A 164 -34.41 -12.67 -10.15
N VAL A 165 -35.58 -12.31 -10.76
CA VAL A 165 -35.67 -12.14 -12.22
C VAL A 165 -34.73 -11.07 -12.71
N GLN A 166 -34.69 -9.92 -12.06
CA GLN A 166 -33.76 -8.82 -12.39
C GLN A 166 -32.30 -9.29 -12.34
N MET A 167 -31.89 -9.89 -11.22
CA MET A 167 -30.49 -10.28 -10.98
C MET A 167 -30.06 -11.41 -11.92
N TYR A 168 -30.89 -12.42 -12.10
CA TYR A 168 -30.63 -13.54 -13.01
C TYR A 168 -30.55 -13.07 -14.47
N ALA A 169 -31.48 -12.23 -14.91
CA ALA A 169 -31.46 -11.68 -16.26
C ALA A 169 -30.20 -10.80 -16.52
N ASN A 170 -29.81 -10.01 -15.54
CA ASN A 170 -28.59 -9.18 -15.67
C ASN A 170 -27.31 -10.04 -15.66
N VAL A 171 -27.13 -10.91 -14.66
CA VAL A 171 -25.90 -11.65 -14.44
C VAL A 171 -25.75 -12.84 -15.39
N VAL A 172 -26.82 -13.64 -15.55
CA VAL A 172 -26.75 -14.91 -16.31
C VAL A 172 -27.09 -14.71 -17.78
N LEU A 173 -28.10 -13.90 -18.06
CA LEU A 173 -28.59 -13.70 -19.43
C LEU A 173 -27.96 -12.48 -20.13
N GLY A 174 -27.24 -11.62 -19.38
CA GLY A 174 -26.51 -10.48 -19.92
C GLY A 174 -27.38 -9.27 -20.29
N VAL A 175 -28.57 -9.17 -19.75
CA VAL A 175 -29.50 -8.04 -19.98
C VAL A 175 -29.00 -6.80 -19.21
N HIS A 176 -29.02 -5.65 -19.86
CA HIS A 176 -28.51 -4.42 -19.24
C HIS A 176 -29.39 -3.95 -18.08
N GLY A 177 -28.77 -3.68 -16.93
CA GLY A 177 -29.47 -3.34 -15.67
C GLY A 177 -30.38 -2.11 -15.76
N ASP A 178 -29.99 -1.11 -16.54
CA ASP A 178 -30.71 0.16 -16.67
C ASP A 178 -32.17 -0.04 -17.16
N LEU A 179 -32.41 -1.07 -17.97
CA LEU A 179 -33.76 -1.37 -18.45
C LEU A 179 -34.73 -1.74 -17.32
N PHE A 180 -34.21 -2.43 -16.31
CA PHE A 180 -34.99 -2.80 -15.13
C PHE A 180 -35.18 -1.59 -14.21
N GLU A 181 -34.17 -0.78 -14.01
CA GLU A 181 -34.23 0.45 -13.21
C GLU A 181 -35.24 1.45 -13.78
N GLU A 182 -35.29 1.61 -15.09
CA GLU A 182 -36.30 2.41 -15.77
C GLU A 182 -37.72 1.91 -15.56
N ALA A 183 -37.93 0.58 -15.57
CA ALA A 183 -39.24 -0.03 -15.30
C ALA A 183 -39.67 0.22 -13.86
N ILE A 184 -38.73 0.06 -12.88
CA ILE A 184 -38.98 0.38 -11.47
C ILE A 184 -39.38 1.86 -11.32
N ALA A 185 -38.61 2.78 -11.94
CA ALA A 185 -38.89 4.20 -11.88
C ALA A 185 -40.27 4.56 -12.45
N ARG A 186 -40.65 3.98 -13.58
CA ARG A 186 -42.00 4.14 -14.16
C ARG A 186 -43.12 3.63 -13.23
N SER A 187 -42.93 2.46 -12.63
CA SER A 187 -43.88 1.87 -11.69
C SER A 187 -44.03 2.75 -10.43
N LYS A 188 -42.95 3.24 -9.86
CA LYS A 188 -42.97 4.19 -8.72
C LYS A 188 -43.69 5.50 -9.09
N GLN A 189 -43.38 6.07 -10.22
CA GLN A 189 -44.02 7.31 -10.69
C GLN A 189 -45.54 7.13 -10.89
N ALA A 190 -45.97 6.02 -11.53
CA ALA A 190 -47.38 5.73 -11.78
C ALA A 190 -48.19 5.60 -10.49
N ARG A 191 -47.57 5.18 -9.40
CA ARG A 191 -48.20 4.94 -8.09
C ARG A 191 -47.98 6.07 -7.10
N GLY A 192 -47.15 7.05 -7.46
CA GLY A 192 -46.83 8.20 -6.61
C GLY A 192 -45.99 7.87 -5.36
N VAL A 193 -45.21 6.78 -5.40
CA VAL A 193 -44.32 6.34 -4.33
C VAL A 193 -42.86 6.68 -4.67
N LYS A 194 -42.00 6.78 -3.64
CA LYS A 194 -40.60 7.16 -3.83
C LYS A 194 -39.66 5.99 -3.64
N ALA A 195 -39.93 5.09 -2.72
CA ALA A 195 -39.08 3.97 -2.39
C ALA A 195 -39.68 2.63 -2.84
N ASP A 196 -38.85 1.66 -3.18
CA ASP A 196 -39.25 0.31 -3.60
C ASP A 196 -40.08 -0.41 -2.52
N VAL A 197 -39.74 -0.12 -1.24
CA VAL A 197 -40.49 -0.71 -0.08
C VAL A 197 -41.94 -0.27 0.00
N GLU A 198 -42.33 0.83 -0.68
CA GLU A 198 -43.71 1.33 -0.73
C GLU A 198 -44.56 0.65 -1.82
N LEU A 199 -43.91 -0.11 -2.74
CA LEU A 199 -44.65 -0.90 -3.75
C LEU A 199 -45.37 -2.08 -3.10
N ASP A 200 -46.62 -2.25 -3.42
CA ASP A 200 -47.43 -3.40 -2.94
C ASP A 200 -47.17 -4.69 -3.74
N ALA A 201 -47.72 -5.81 -3.26
CA ALA A 201 -47.49 -7.10 -3.89
C ALA A 201 -48.00 -7.16 -5.35
N ALA A 202 -49.06 -6.42 -5.68
CA ALA A 202 -49.60 -6.40 -7.04
C ALA A 202 -48.64 -5.66 -7.99
N ALA A 203 -48.12 -4.50 -7.55
CA ALA A 203 -47.12 -3.75 -8.30
C ALA A 203 -45.82 -4.52 -8.56
N LEU A 204 -45.36 -5.25 -7.55
CA LEU A 204 -44.15 -6.07 -7.64
C LEU A 204 -44.33 -7.28 -8.57
N ARG A 205 -45.53 -7.88 -8.61
CA ARG A 205 -45.85 -8.93 -9.59
C ARG A 205 -45.87 -8.37 -11.03
N GLU A 206 -46.51 -7.21 -11.24
CA GLU A 206 -46.51 -6.55 -12.56
C GLU A 206 -45.07 -6.22 -13.01
N LEU A 207 -44.20 -5.74 -12.12
CA LEU A 207 -42.80 -5.52 -12.42
C LEU A 207 -42.07 -6.81 -12.79
N ALA A 208 -42.32 -7.92 -12.07
CA ALA A 208 -41.69 -9.20 -12.39
C ALA A 208 -42.11 -9.70 -13.78
N GLU A 209 -43.36 -9.54 -14.15
CA GLU A 209 -43.86 -9.85 -15.52
C GLU A 209 -43.21 -8.95 -16.58
N GLU A 210 -43.10 -7.64 -16.30
CA GLU A 210 -42.40 -6.70 -17.20
C GLU A 210 -40.91 -7.07 -17.37
N PHE A 211 -40.24 -7.49 -16.30
CA PHE A 211 -38.82 -7.93 -16.33
C PHE A 211 -38.64 -9.21 -17.15
N LEU A 212 -39.56 -10.15 -17.06
CA LEU A 212 -39.58 -11.35 -17.91
C LEU A 212 -39.76 -10.97 -19.39
N ALA A 213 -40.65 -10.00 -19.68
CA ALA A 213 -40.84 -9.50 -21.02
C ALA A 213 -39.62 -8.78 -21.57
N ILE A 214 -38.97 -7.94 -20.76
CA ILE A 214 -37.68 -7.29 -21.10
C ILE A 214 -36.61 -8.34 -21.39
N SER A 215 -36.45 -9.31 -20.49
CA SER A 215 -35.47 -10.39 -20.65
C SER A 215 -35.67 -11.16 -21.94
N ARG A 216 -36.91 -11.51 -22.28
CA ARG A 216 -37.24 -12.18 -23.54
C ARG A 216 -36.98 -11.34 -24.75
N ALA A 217 -37.30 -10.05 -24.71
CA ALA A 217 -37.07 -9.13 -25.81
C ALA A 217 -35.57 -8.96 -26.13
N GLU A 218 -34.73 -8.83 -25.10
CA GLU A 218 -33.29 -8.61 -25.25
C GLU A 218 -32.53 -9.88 -25.64
N THR A 219 -32.95 -11.06 -25.09
CA THR A 219 -32.17 -12.31 -25.27
C THR A 219 -32.76 -13.22 -26.36
N GLY A 220 -34.00 -13.01 -26.76
CA GLY A 220 -34.75 -13.92 -27.65
C GLY A 220 -35.04 -15.30 -27.06
N ARG A 221 -34.89 -15.47 -25.72
CA ARG A 221 -35.07 -16.74 -24.99
C ARG A 221 -36.08 -16.56 -23.87
N GLU A 222 -36.79 -17.66 -23.56
CA GLU A 222 -37.61 -17.70 -22.36
C GLU A 222 -36.73 -17.72 -21.09
N PHE A 223 -37.21 -17.12 -20.05
CA PHE A 223 -36.58 -17.20 -18.73
C PHE A 223 -36.69 -18.62 -18.17
N PRO A 224 -35.64 -19.25 -17.63
CA PRO A 224 -35.70 -20.63 -17.17
C PRO A 224 -36.57 -20.77 -15.93
N GLU A 225 -37.59 -21.62 -16.02
CA GLU A 225 -38.49 -21.96 -14.89
C GLU A 225 -38.01 -23.17 -14.10
N ASP A 226 -37.15 -24.03 -14.67
CA ASP A 226 -36.57 -25.19 -13.98
C ASP A 226 -35.49 -24.71 -13.01
N PRO A 227 -35.65 -24.93 -11.69
CA PRO A 227 -34.69 -24.50 -10.70
C PRO A 227 -33.28 -25.10 -10.87
N ARG A 228 -33.20 -26.28 -11.47
CA ARG A 228 -31.90 -26.90 -11.77
C ARG A 228 -31.21 -26.19 -12.94
N GLU A 229 -31.93 -25.85 -13.98
CA GLU A 229 -31.40 -25.06 -15.10
C GLU A 229 -30.95 -23.68 -14.63
N GLN A 230 -31.70 -23.07 -13.69
CA GLN A 230 -31.29 -21.80 -13.04
C GLN A 230 -29.98 -21.96 -12.29
N LEU A 231 -29.81 -23.02 -11.51
CA LEU A 231 -28.58 -23.27 -10.74
C LEU A 231 -27.38 -23.51 -11.66
N ASP A 232 -27.53 -24.32 -12.68
CA ASP A 232 -26.47 -24.62 -13.64
C ASP A 232 -26.06 -23.36 -14.39
N GLY A 233 -27.02 -22.54 -14.82
CA GLY A 233 -26.75 -21.23 -15.45
C GLY A 233 -26.02 -20.25 -14.53
N ALA A 234 -26.41 -20.20 -13.25
CA ALA A 234 -25.79 -19.35 -12.25
C ALA A 234 -24.32 -19.74 -11.97
N ILE A 235 -24.03 -21.05 -11.82
CA ILE A 235 -22.66 -21.56 -11.65
C ILE A 235 -21.79 -21.18 -12.85
N GLN A 236 -22.31 -21.35 -14.08
CA GLN A 236 -21.60 -21.00 -15.31
C GLN A 236 -21.32 -19.51 -15.39
N ALA A 237 -22.30 -18.66 -15.04
CA ALA A 237 -22.12 -17.20 -15.04
C ALA A 237 -21.06 -16.75 -14.06
N VAL A 238 -21.03 -17.32 -12.84
CA VAL A 238 -19.99 -17.02 -11.84
C VAL A 238 -18.60 -17.45 -12.35
N PHE A 239 -18.47 -18.62 -12.98
CA PHE A 239 -17.20 -19.02 -13.61
C PHE A 239 -16.76 -18.06 -14.71
N ALA A 240 -17.69 -17.64 -15.57
CA ALA A 240 -17.44 -16.71 -16.66
C ALA A 240 -17.04 -15.31 -16.15
N SER A 241 -17.57 -14.90 -15.00
CA SER A 241 -17.30 -13.59 -14.40
C SER A 241 -15.81 -13.38 -14.07
N TRP A 242 -15.06 -14.46 -13.84
CA TRP A 242 -13.61 -14.42 -13.67
C TRP A 242 -12.89 -13.73 -14.84
N ASN A 243 -13.39 -13.88 -16.04
CA ASN A 243 -12.78 -13.38 -17.28
C ASN A 243 -13.42 -12.10 -17.85
N THR A 244 -14.30 -11.43 -17.10
CA THR A 244 -14.84 -10.13 -17.51
C THR A 244 -13.74 -9.07 -17.60
N PRO A 245 -13.88 -8.05 -18.47
CA PRO A 245 -12.90 -6.97 -18.58
C PRO A 245 -12.56 -6.32 -17.24
N ARG A 246 -13.59 -6.01 -16.42
CA ARG A 246 -13.39 -5.41 -15.08
C ARG A 246 -12.58 -6.30 -14.16
N ALA A 247 -12.85 -7.62 -14.13
CA ALA A 247 -12.14 -8.56 -13.28
C ALA A 247 -10.69 -8.74 -13.72
N ARG A 248 -10.41 -8.79 -15.02
CA ARG A 248 -9.05 -8.86 -15.57
C ARG A 248 -8.25 -7.60 -15.28
N THR A 249 -8.84 -6.41 -15.46
CA THR A 249 -8.18 -5.14 -15.15
C THR A 249 -7.84 -5.05 -13.68
N TYR A 250 -8.76 -5.42 -12.79
CA TYR A 250 -8.51 -5.44 -11.35
C TYR A 250 -7.37 -6.40 -10.98
N ARG A 251 -7.40 -7.65 -11.50
CA ARG A 251 -6.33 -8.62 -11.23
C ARG A 251 -4.95 -8.14 -11.69
N ARG A 252 -4.88 -7.53 -12.88
CA ARG A 252 -3.65 -6.95 -13.40
C ARG A 252 -3.13 -5.85 -12.47
N HIS A 253 -4.00 -4.96 -12.03
CA HIS A 253 -3.64 -3.88 -11.12
C HIS A 253 -3.13 -4.39 -9.77
N GLU A 254 -3.77 -5.42 -9.22
CA GLU A 254 -3.43 -6.01 -7.91
C GLU A 254 -2.37 -7.13 -7.98
N GLY A 255 -1.81 -7.42 -9.15
CA GLY A 255 -0.82 -8.50 -9.31
C GLY A 255 -1.37 -9.91 -9.06
N ILE A 256 -2.69 -10.13 -9.22
CA ILE A 256 -3.35 -11.40 -8.98
C ILE A 256 -3.25 -12.28 -10.23
N SER A 257 -2.73 -13.52 -10.08
CA SER A 257 -2.60 -14.47 -11.19
C SER A 257 -3.94 -14.83 -11.83
N ASP A 258 -3.98 -14.84 -13.16
CA ASP A 258 -5.13 -15.30 -13.95
C ASP A 258 -5.44 -16.80 -13.77
N ASP A 259 -4.48 -17.60 -13.31
CA ASP A 259 -4.60 -19.05 -13.14
C ASP A 259 -5.35 -19.48 -11.87
N LEU A 260 -5.69 -18.55 -10.96
CA LEU A 260 -6.33 -18.90 -9.69
C LEU A 260 -7.77 -19.40 -9.87
N GLY A 261 -8.55 -18.76 -10.74
CA GLY A 261 -9.98 -19.07 -10.90
C GLY A 261 -10.83 -18.58 -9.73
N THR A 262 -12.13 -18.90 -9.75
CA THR A 262 -13.08 -18.62 -8.67
C THR A 262 -13.83 -19.86 -8.25
N ALA A 263 -14.09 -20.01 -6.96
CA ALA A 263 -15.08 -20.99 -6.46
C ALA A 263 -16.49 -20.39 -6.54
N VAL A 264 -17.49 -21.25 -6.42
CA VAL A 264 -18.91 -20.89 -6.36
C VAL A 264 -19.52 -21.45 -5.09
N ASN A 265 -20.03 -20.59 -4.24
CA ASN A 265 -20.69 -20.96 -2.98
C ASN A 265 -22.20 -20.97 -3.18
N ILE A 266 -22.81 -22.11 -3.01
CA ILE A 266 -24.25 -22.33 -3.03
C ILE A 266 -24.72 -22.48 -1.59
N MET A 267 -25.50 -21.54 -1.09
CA MET A 267 -25.89 -21.46 0.32
C MET A 267 -27.39 -21.22 0.44
N GLN A 268 -28.04 -21.88 1.39
CA GLN A 268 -29.41 -21.60 1.76
C GLN A 268 -29.62 -20.11 1.99
N MET A 269 -30.70 -19.56 1.44
CA MET A 269 -31.12 -18.20 1.75
C MET A 269 -31.74 -18.13 3.13
N VAL A 270 -31.33 -17.13 3.90
CA VAL A 270 -32.00 -16.65 5.11
C VAL A 270 -32.38 -15.19 4.90
N PHE A 271 -33.55 -14.79 5.44
CA PHE A 271 -34.21 -13.56 5.02
C PHE A 271 -34.33 -12.53 6.15
N GLY A 272 -33.55 -11.46 6.08
CA GLY A 272 -33.69 -10.31 6.99
C GLY A 272 -34.90 -9.39 6.65
N ASN A 273 -35.58 -9.66 5.55
CA ASN A 273 -36.73 -8.88 5.06
C ASN A 273 -38.08 -9.62 5.11
N LEU A 274 -38.20 -10.62 6.00
CA LEU A 274 -39.46 -11.35 6.18
C LEU A 274 -40.55 -10.58 6.94
N GLY A 275 -40.13 -9.69 7.84
CA GLY A 275 -40.99 -8.88 8.69
C GLY A 275 -40.21 -8.11 9.73
N ASP A 276 -40.92 -7.52 10.70
CA ASP A 276 -40.30 -6.69 11.75
C ASP A 276 -39.54 -7.55 12.80
N ASP A 277 -39.65 -8.87 12.75
CA ASP A 277 -38.90 -9.84 13.54
C ASP A 277 -37.62 -10.35 12.81
N SER A 278 -37.27 -9.71 11.73
CA SER A 278 -36.15 -10.07 10.88
C SER A 278 -35.28 -8.85 10.58
N ALA A 279 -33.97 -9.05 10.49
CA ALA A 279 -33.00 -7.99 10.28
C ALA A 279 -31.74 -8.50 9.56
N THR A 280 -30.94 -7.60 9.03
CA THR A 280 -29.57 -7.90 8.52
C THR A 280 -28.61 -6.79 8.89
N GLY A 281 -27.30 -7.10 8.98
CA GLY A 281 -26.33 -6.09 9.37
C GLY A 281 -24.89 -6.50 9.08
N VAL A 282 -24.01 -5.54 9.30
CA VAL A 282 -22.56 -5.68 9.23
C VAL A 282 -21.96 -5.18 10.54
N VAL A 283 -21.05 -5.95 11.12
CA VAL A 283 -20.46 -5.63 12.41
C VAL A 283 -18.98 -6.01 12.48
N PHE A 284 -18.19 -5.18 13.11
CA PHE A 284 -16.79 -5.43 13.43
C PHE A 284 -16.67 -5.86 14.90
N THR A 285 -15.75 -6.77 15.19
CA THR A 285 -15.46 -7.21 16.56
C THR A 285 -14.86 -6.10 17.43
N ARG A 286 -14.24 -5.10 16.81
CA ARG A 286 -13.70 -3.88 17.41
C ARG A 286 -13.96 -2.71 16.49
N ASP A 287 -13.93 -1.48 17.02
CA ASP A 287 -14.02 -0.28 16.18
C ASP A 287 -12.85 -0.23 15.17
N PRO A 288 -13.11 -0.29 13.86
CA PRO A 288 -12.06 -0.30 12.83
C PRO A 288 -11.33 1.05 12.69
N SER A 289 -11.86 2.12 13.27
CA SER A 289 -11.26 3.45 13.23
C SER A 289 -10.32 3.68 14.40
N THR A 290 -10.71 3.27 15.60
CA THR A 290 -9.98 3.54 16.86
C THR A 290 -9.28 2.30 17.43
N GLY A 291 -9.69 1.09 17.07
CA GLY A 291 -9.24 -0.17 17.65
C GLY A 291 -9.88 -0.51 19.00
N GLU A 292 -10.84 0.28 19.48
CA GLU A 292 -11.53 0.03 20.73
C GLU A 292 -12.29 -1.29 20.72
N ARG A 293 -12.23 -2.03 21.83
CA ARG A 293 -12.92 -3.31 21.99
C ARG A 293 -14.41 -3.09 22.27
N VAL A 294 -15.12 -2.58 21.27
CA VAL A 294 -16.56 -2.39 21.24
C VAL A 294 -17.09 -2.92 19.91
N LEU A 295 -18.26 -3.56 19.91
CA LEU A 295 -18.90 -3.94 18.67
C LEU A 295 -19.25 -2.66 17.89
N TYR A 296 -18.75 -2.59 16.66
CA TYR A 296 -18.97 -1.45 15.79
C TYR A 296 -19.64 -1.90 14.50
N GLY A 297 -20.82 -1.34 14.19
CA GLY A 297 -21.54 -1.76 13.00
C GLY A 297 -22.95 -1.20 12.94
N GLU A 298 -23.67 -1.68 11.95
CA GLU A 298 -25.02 -1.18 11.62
C GLU A 298 -25.92 -2.34 11.23
N PHE A 299 -27.23 -2.18 11.47
CA PHE A 299 -28.24 -3.12 11.04
C PHE A 299 -29.50 -2.43 10.52
N LEU A 300 -30.25 -3.14 9.70
CA LEU A 300 -31.56 -2.72 9.21
C LEU A 300 -32.62 -3.77 9.51
N VAL A 301 -33.72 -3.36 10.10
CA VAL A 301 -34.91 -4.19 10.29
C VAL A 301 -35.65 -4.32 8.97
N ASN A 302 -36.19 -5.52 8.70
CA ASN A 302 -36.95 -5.83 7.50
C ASN A 302 -36.20 -5.41 6.22
N ALA A 303 -34.96 -5.91 6.04
CA ALA A 303 -34.07 -5.58 4.93
C ALA A 303 -33.22 -6.76 4.47
N GLN A 304 -32.77 -6.73 3.23
CA GLN A 304 -31.73 -7.65 2.72
C GLN A 304 -30.34 -7.02 2.86
N GLY A 305 -29.28 -7.84 2.84
CA GLY A 305 -27.89 -7.35 2.97
C GLY A 305 -27.50 -6.27 1.97
N GLU A 306 -28.04 -6.31 0.75
CA GLU A 306 -27.82 -5.28 -0.27
C GLU A 306 -28.37 -3.91 0.15
N ASP A 307 -29.46 -3.87 0.91
CA ASP A 307 -30.11 -2.62 1.34
C ASP A 307 -29.26 -1.85 2.36
N VAL A 308 -28.42 -2.57 3.15
CA VAL A 308 -27.47 -1.97 4.11
C VAL A 308 -26.35 -1.25 3.35
N VAL A 309 -25.82 -1.89 2.30
CA VAL A 309 -24.66 -1.36 1.54
C VAL A 309 -25.08 -0.28 0.55
N ALA A 310 -26.33 -0.35 0.02
CA ALA A 310 -26.83 0.59 -0.99
C ALA A 310 -27.15 1.98 -0.45
N GLY A 311 -27.20 2.17 0.89
CA GLY A 311 -27.46 3.47 1.51
C GLY A 311 -28.85 4.05 1.24
N ILE A 312 -29.82 3.23 0.82
CA ILE A 312 -31.19 3.66 0.48
C ILE A 312 -31.99 4.00 1.74
N ARG A 313 -31.68 3.34 2.84
CA ARG A 313 -32.29 3.52 4.16
C ARG A 313 -31.19 3.83 5.16
N THR A 314 -31.48 4.69 6.14
CA THR A 314 -30.53 4.95 7.23
C THR A 314 -30.50 3.75 8.17
N PRO A 315 -29.36 3.07 8.32
CA PRO A 315 -29.23 1.95 9.23
C PRO A 315 -29.19 2.40 10.69
N HIS A 316 -29.50 1.48 11.60
CA HIS A 316 -29.40 1.68 13.04
C HIS A 316 -28.02 1.23 13.54
N PRO A 317 -27.41 1.96 14.52
CA PRO A 317 -26.20 1.50 15.18
C PRO A 317 -26.40 0.13 15.83
N ILE A 318 -25.39 -0.74 15.75
CA ILE A 318 -25.48 -2.12 16.26
C ILE A 318 -25.85 -2.21 17.75
N ALA A 319 -25.52 -1.20 18.54
CA ALA A 319 -25.87 -1.13 19.96
C ALA A 319 -27.38 -1.08 20.21
N GLU A 320 -28.16 -0.52 19.26
CA GLU A 320 -29.64 -0.47 19.38
C GLU A 320 -30.30 -1.84 19.20
N MET A 321 -29.60 -2.77 18.50
CA MET A 321 -30.08 -4.14 18.32
C MET A 321 -30.37 -4.87 19.64
N GLN A 322 -29.70 -4.49 20.74
CA GLN A 322 -29.97 -5.03 22.07
C GLN A 322 -31.42 -4.79 22.53
N GLN A 323 -32.05 -3.71 22.05
CA GLN A 323 -33.42 -3.38 22.41
C GLN A 323 -34.43 -4.09 21.49
N ASP A 324 -34.13 -4.11 20.18
CA ASP A 324 -35.06 -4.64 19.16
C ASP A 324 -34.97 -6.17 19.07
N PHE A 325 -33.77 -6.75 19.20
CA PHE A 325 -33.48 -8.19 19.08
C PHE A 325 -32.58 -8.68 20.22
N PRO A 326 -33.02 -8.70 21.48
CA PRO A 326 -32.17 -8.99 22.62
C PRO A 326 -31.53 -10.40 22.61
N ASP A 327 -32.22 -11.40 22.08
CA ASP A 327 -31.69 -12.76 21.94
C ASP A 327 -30.66 -12.82 20.81
N GLY A 328 -30.99 -12.28 19.64
CA GLY A 328 -30.06 -12.18 18.51
C GLY A 328 -28.82 -11.37 18.83
N TYR A 329 -28.93 -10.30 19.62
CA TYR A 329 -27.77 -9.53 20.07
C TYR A 329 -26.82 -10.34 20.96
N ARG A 330 -27.37 -11.18 21.85
CA ARG A 330 -26.56 -12.09 22.68
C ARG A 330 -25.80 -13.12 21.84
N GLU A 331 -26.48 -13.70 20.83
CA GLU A 331 -25.87 -14.65 19.91
C GLU A 331 -24.81 -13.98 19.04
N LEU A 332 -25.04 -12.75 18.61
CA LEU A 332 -24.05 -11.92 17.93
C LEU A 332 -22.82 -11.72 18.79
N GLU A 333 -22.93 -11.24 20.05
CA GLU A 333 -21.78 -11.05 20.95
C GLU A 333 -20.98 -12.34 21.14
N GLN A 334 -21.65 -13.47 21.28
CA GLN A 334 -21.00 -14.77 21.41
C GLN A 334 -20.27 -15.18 20.12
N ALA A 335 -20.88 -14.98 18.96
CA ALA A 335 -20.28 -15.25 17.65
C ALA A 335 -19.06 -14.37 17.43
N MET A 336 -19.12 -13.06 17.74
CA MET A 336 -18.04 -12.12 17.59
C MET A 336 -16.86 -12.48 18.49
N THR A 337 -17.11 -12.86 19.75
CA THR A 337 -16.09 -13.35 20.68
C THR A 337 -15.40 -14.61 20.16
N THR A 338 -16.17 -15.55 19.63
CA THR A 338 -15.68 -16.81 19.08
C THR A 338 -14.79 -16.54 17.86
N LEU A 339 -15.25 -15.69 16.94
CA LEU A 339 -14.52 -15.34 15.72
C LEU A 339 -13.19 -14.63 16.05
N GLU A 340 -13.22 -13.59 16.87
CA GLU A 340 -11.99 -12.87 17.24
C GLU A 340 -10.98 -13.79 17.94
N SER A 341 -11.45 -14.66 18.82
CA SER A 341 -10.58 -15.62 19.52
C SER A 341 -9.99 -16.68 18.57
N HIS A 342 -10.80 -17.16 17.62
CA HIS A 342 -10.38 -18.18 16.66
C HIS A 342 -9.38 -17.64 15.63
N TYR A 343 -9.70 -16.51 14.99
CA TYR A 343 -8.83 -15.88 14.00
C TYR A 343 -7.72 -15.04 14.63
N ARG A 344 -7.85 -14.78 15.93
CA ARG A 344 -6.87 -14.02 16.71
C ARG A 344 -6.61 -12.62 16.15
N ASP A 345 -7.63 -12.04 15.52
CA ASP A 345 -7.60 -10.72 14.87
C ASP A 345 -9.00 -10.13 14.76
N LEU A 346 -9.08 -8.81 14.57
CA LEU A 346 -10.30 -8.07 14.30
C LEU A 346 -11.02 -8.65 13.07
N GLN A 347 -12.31 -8.97 13.23
CA GLN A 347 -13.16 -9.52 12.18
C GLN A 347 -14.24 -8.53 11.75
N ASP A 348 -14.56 -8.56 10.46
CA ASP A 348 -15.70 -7.93 9.79
C ASP A 348 -16.68 -9.02 9.42
N VAL A 349 -17.94 -8.92 9.91
CA VAL A 349 -18.92 -10.00 9.87
C VAL A 349 -20.25 -9.51 9.30
N GLU A 350 -20.77 -10.25 8.33
CA GLU A 350 -22.12 -10.07 7.81
C GLU A 350 -23.06 -11.06 8.52
N PHE A 351 -24.20 -10.61 9.01
CA PHE A 351 -25.17 -11.43 9.72
C PHE A 351 -26.61 -11.15 9.27
N THR A 352 -27.49 -12.09 9.54
CA THR A 352 -28.93 -11.95 9.32
C THR A 352 -29.70 -12.58 10.49
N ILE A 353 -30.82 -11.96 10.86
CA ILE A 353 -31.81 -12.52 11.78
C ILE A 353 -33.07 -12.83 10.94
N GLU A 354 -33.48 -14.08 10.94
CA GLU A 354 -34.74 -14.52 10.32
C GLU A 354 -35.71 -14.99 11.39
N ARG A 355 -36.78 -14.23 11.60
CA ARG A 355 -37.82 -14.56 12.62
C ARG A 355 -37.25 -14.80 14.02
N GLY A 356 -36.23 -14.03 14.38
CA GLY A 356 -35.55 -14.13 15.64
C GLY A 356 -34.34 -15.07 15.68
N ASP A 357 -34.19 -15.99 14.71
CA ASP A 357 -33.03 -16.88 14.59
C ASP A 357 -31.84 -16.15 13.96
N PHE A 358 -30.66 -16.21 14.61
CA PHE A 358 -29.45 -15.53 14.20
C PHE A 358 -28.59 -16.41 13.29
N TYR A 359 -28.02 -15.82 12.22
CA TYR A 359 -27.15 -16.48 11.26
C TYR A 359 -25.93 -15.60 10.91
N VAL A 360 -24.75 -16.23 10.80
CA VAL A 360 -23.53 -15.59 10.28
C VAL A 360 -23.37 -15.95 8.81
N LEU A 361 -23.30 -14.93 7.94
CA LEU A 361 -23.24 -15.14 6.49
C LEU A 361 -21.84 -15.11 5.91
N GLN A 362 -20.94 -14.33 6.52
CA GLN A 362 -19.57 -14.15 6.08
C GLN A 362 -18.74 -13.56 7.19
N THR A 363 -17.46 -13.96 7.26
CA THR A 363 -16.43 -13.27 8.04
C THR A 363 -15.22 -12.97 7.17
N ARG A 364 -14.46 -11.95 7.54
CA ARG A 364 -13.17 -11.59 6.94
C ARG A 364 -12.33 -10.79 7.93
N ALA A 365 -11.02 -10.75 7.73
CA ALA A 365 -10.16 -9.84 8.46
C ALA A 365 -10.62 -8.39 8.23
N GLY A 366 -10.92 -7.68 9.30
CA GLY A 366 -11.46 -6.33 9.24
C GLY A 366 -10.44 -5.32 8.74
N LYS A 367 -10.81 -4.58 7.67
CA LYS A 367 -10.04 -3.41 7.23
C LYS A 367 -10.11 -2.35 8.33
N ARG A 368 -8.99 -1.73 8.62
CA ARG A 368 -8.84 -0.81 9.76
C ARG A 368 -7.84 0.30 9.46
N THR A 369 -7.97 1.40 10.18
CA THR A 369 -7.00 2.49 10.12
C THR A 369 -5.65 2.07 10.69
N ALA A 370 -4.60 2.82 10.40
CA ALA A 370 -3.28 2.60 10.97
C ALA A 370 -3.29 2.68 12.51
N GLN A 371 -4.05 3.63 13.07
CA GLN A 371 -4.23 3.77 14.53
C GLN A 371 -4.87 2.52 15.13
N ALA A 372 -5.98 2.07 14.54
CA ALA A 372 -6.65 0.85 14.99
C ALA A 372 -5.74 -0.39 14.86
N ALA A 373 -4.93 -0.48 13.79
CA ALA A 373 -4.03 -1.60 13.59
C ALA A 373 -3.01 -1.77 14.74
N VAL A 374 -2.34 -0.68 15.13
CA VAL A 374 -1.36 -0.75 16.23
C VAL A 374 -2.02 -0.98 17.59
N ARG A 375 -3.20 -0.39 17.83
CA ARG A 375 -3.96 -0.60 19.06
C ARG A 375 -4.46 -2.04 19.20
N VAL A 376 -5.06 -2.59 18.16
CA VAL A 376 -5.58 -3.96 18.13
C VAL A 376 -4.48 -4.97 18.43
N VAL A 377 -3.32 -4.88 17.76
CA VAL A 377 -2.23 -5.83 18.03
C VAL A 377 -1.66 -5.68 19.44
N ARG A 378 -1.56 -4.44 19.97
CA ARG A 378 -1.13 -4.22 21.36
C ARG A 378 -2.12 -4.85 22.35
N ASP A 379 -3.41 -4.65 22.16
CA ASP A 379 -4.45 -5.21 23.02
C ASP A 379 -4.45 -6.73 22.95
N LEU A 380 -4.35 -7.34 21.77
CA LEU A 380 -4.25 -8.80 21.60
C LEU A 380 -3.01 -9.38 22.27
N VAL A 381 -1.87 -8.69 22.30
CA VAL A 381 -0.68 -9.10 23.08
C VAL A 381 -0.96 -8.99 24.57
N SER A 382 -1.56 -7.90 25.04
CA SER A 382 -1.87 -7.70 26.45
C SER A 382 -2.91 -8.71 26.98
N GLU A 383 -3.82 -9.14 26.13
CA GLU A 383 -4.82 -10.19 26.37
C GLU A 383 -4.22 -11.60 26.30
N GLY A 384 -2.97 -11.75 25.86
CA GLY A 384 -2.28 -13.04 25.71
C GLY A 384 -2.77 -13.87 24.53
N VAL A 385 -3.45 -13.25 23.57
CA VAL A 385 -3.98 -13.90 22.35
C VAL A 385 -2.88 -14.13 21.34
N ILE A 386 -1.97 -13.16 21.14
CA ILE A 386 -0.83 -13.25 20.23
C ILE A 386 0.49 -12.92 20.95
N ALA A 387 1.61 -13.39 20.39
CA ALA A 387 2.94 -13.01 20.85
C ALA A 387 3.38 -11.66 20.25
N GLN A 388 4.39 -11.01 20.84
CA GLN A 388 4.96 -9.75 20.35
C GLN A 388 5.52 -9.90 18.94
N ASP A 389 6.24 -10.98 18.62
CA ASP A 389 6.77 -11.25 17.29
C ASP A 389 5.65 -11.33 16.24
N GLU A 390 4.53 -11.96 16.60
CA GLU A 390 3.36 -12.06 15.72
C GLU A 390 2.69 -10.69 15.54
N ALA A 391 2.61 -9.87 16.60
CA ALA A 391 2.10 -8.51 16.53
C ALA A 391 2.92 -7.64 15.56
N VAL A 392 4.26 -7.74 15.64
CA VAL A 392 5.18 -7.04 14.73
C VAL A 392 4.94 -7.46 13.27
N GLN A 393 4.71 -8.74 13.01
CA GLN A 393 4.47 -9.25 11.65
C GLN A 393 3.10 -8.83 11.07
N ARG A 394 2.09 -8.55 11.91
CA ARG A 394 0.73 -8.21 11.48
C ARG A 394 0.54 -6.74 11.11
N VAL A 395 1.36 -5.84 11.64
CA VAL A 395 1.27 -4.41 11.32
C VAL A 395 1.91 -4.15 9.97
N ASN A 396 1.17 -3.54 9.04
CA ASN A 396 1.73 -3.14 7.77
C ASN A 396 2.67 -1.92 7.95
N ALA A 397 3.92 -2.07 7.53
CA ALA A 397 4.92 -1.01 7.65
C ALA A 397 4.50 0.31 6.94
N ALA A 398 3.82 0.22 5.79
CA ALA A 398 3.29 1.39 5.10
C ALA A 398 2.16 2.11 5.87
N GLN A 399 1.42 1.41 6.74
CA GLN A 399 0.42 2.04 7.60
C GLN A 399 1.06 2.90 8.70
N LEU A 400 2.25 2.54 9.19
CA LEU A 400 2.95 3.36 10.19
C LEU A 400 3.33 4.73 9.65
N ASP A 401 3.68 4.81 8.37
CA ASP A 401 4.00 6.09 7.72
C ASP A 401 2.84 7.09 7.83
N GLN A 402 1.60 6.61 7.70
CA GLN A 402 0.40 7.45 7.85
C GLN A 402 0.28 8.08 9.24
N LEU A 403 0.72 7.39 10.31
CA LEU A 403 0.66 7.91 11.68
C LEU A 403 1.68 9.02 11.94
N MET A 404 2.70 9.14 11.12
CA MET A 404 3.75 10.14 11.25
C MET A 404 3.41 11.49 10.62
N HIS A 405 2.22 11.60 10.02
CA HIS A 405 1.75 12.82 9.36
C HIS A 405 0.49 13.38 10.03
N PRO A 406 0.24 14.70 9.93
CA PRO A 406 -1.04 15.27 10.37
C PRO A 406 -2.21 14.58 9.67
N ALA A 407 -3.28 14.32 10.38
CA ALA A 407 -4.51 13.74 9.83
C ALA A 407 -5.72 14.67 10.06
N ILE A 408 -6.76 14.51 9.27
CA ILE A 408 -8.03 15.19 9.52
C ILE A 408 -8.64 14.63 10.80
N ASP A 409 -9.16 15.52 11.66
CA ASP A 409 -9.91 15.10 12.84
C ASP A 409 -11.08 14.20 12.44
N PRO A 410 -11.17 12.97 12.96
CA PRO A 410 -12.24 12.04 12.63
C PRO A 410 -13.66 12.56 12.93
N GLY A 411 -13.79 13.52 13.84
CA GLY A 411 -15.05 14.18 14.18
C GLY A 411 -15.40 15.37 13.30
N ALA A 412 -14.54 15.76 12.35
CA ALA A 412 -14.77 16.90 11.49
C ALA A 412 -15.79 16.59 10.38
N GLU A 413 -16.76 17.47 10.22
CA GLU A 413 -17.63 17.48 9.04
C GLU A 413 -17.00 18.31 7.92
N TYR A 414 -16.94 17.78 6.69
CA TYR A 414 -16.33 18.48 5.54
C TYR A 414 -16.98 18.07 4.21
N GLU A 415 -16.86 18.95 3.23
CA GLU A 415 -17.32 18.74 1.86
C GLU A 415 -16.15 18.37 0.96
N VAL A 416 -16.19 17.18 0.36
CA VAL A 416 -15.20 16.71 -0.61
C VAL A 416 -15.50 17.34 -1.97
N LEU A 417 -14.57 18.13 -2.49
CA LEU A 417 -14.65 18.76 -3.81
C LEU A 417 -14.24 17.79 -4.92
N ALA A 418 -13.18 17.02 -4.68
CA ALA A 418 -12.61 16.09 -5.66
C ALA A 418 -11.79 15.00 -4.98
N THR A 419 -11.51 13.94 -5.75
CA THR A 419 -10.60 12.86 -5.36
C THR A 419 -9.51 12.71 -6.41
N GLY A 420 -8.28 12.48 -5.98
CA GLY A 420 -7.11 12.18 -6.79
C GLY A 420 -6.30 11.02 -6.22
N LEU A 421 -5.05 10.92 -6.62
CA LEU A 421 -4.13 9.91 -6.13
C LEU A 421 -3.51 10.35 -4.79
N ASN A 422 -3.36 9.41 -3.87
CA ASN A 422 -2.75 9.58 -2.56
C ASN A 422 -1.21 9.61 -2.66
N ALA A 423 -0.68 10.67 -3.24
CA ALA A 423 0.71 10.76 -3.68
C ALA A 423 1.74 10.90 -2.54
N SER A 424 1.39 11.62 -1.47
CA SER A 424 2.21 11.72 -0.25
C SER A 424 1.30 11.84 0.96
N PRO A 425 1.53 11.04 2.02
CA PRO A 425 0.60 10.92 3.14
C PRO A 425 0.51 12.21 3.97
N GLY A 426 -0.58 12.29 4.75
CA GLY A 426 -0.88 13.41 5.64
C GLY A 426 -1.97 14.33 5.13
N ALA A 427 -2.43 15.22 6.00
CA ALA A 427 -3.39 16.25 5.68
C ALA A 427 -2.78 17.65 5.84
N ALA A 428 -3.16 18.57 4.97
CA ALA A 428 -2.74 19.95 5.03
C ALA A 428 -3.92 20.91 4.83
N VAL A 429 -3.83 22.07 5.49
CA VAL A 429 -4.77 23.16 5.36
C VAL A 429 -3.98 24.40 4.97
N GLY A 430 -4.49 25.15 4.00
CA GLY A 430 -3.85 26.40 3.59
C GLY A 430 -4.65 27.13 2.52
N ARG A 431 -4.14 28.29 2.15
CA ARG A 431 -4.72 29.10 1.09
C ARG A 431 -4.21 28.64 -0.26
N ALA A 432 -5.10 28.46 -1.21
CA ALA A 432 -4.73 28.06 -2.57
C ALA A 432 -3.85 29.13 -3.22
N VAL A 433 -2.70 28.72 -3.78
CA VAL A 433 -1.81 29.55 -4.58
C VAL A 433 -1.44 28.82 -5.87
N PHE A 434 -1.28 29.55 -6.98
CA PHE A 434 -1.22 28.97 -8.32
C PHE A 434 0.14 29.10 -9.00
N ASP A 435 1.13 29.65 -8.34
CA ASP A 435 2.52 29.70 -8.79
C ASP A 435 3.50 29.55 -7.61
N ALA A 436 4.70 29.09 -7.92
CA ALA A 436 5.72 28.75 -6.93
C ALA A 436 6.30 30.00 -6.23
N ASP A 437 6.45 31.12 -6.94
CA ASP A 437 6.96 32.37 -6.38
C ASP A 437 6.01 32.95 -5.33
N THR A 438 4.70 32.91 -5.62
CA THR A 438 3.66 33.31 -4.65
C THR A 438 3.63 32.37 -3.44
N ALA A 439 3.77 31.06 -3.66
CA ALA A 439 3.84 30.08 -2.58
C ALA A 439 5.04 30.35 -1.67
N GLU A 440 6.21 30.62 -2.26
CA GLU A 440 7.41 30.97 -1.51
C GLU A 440 7.24 32.27 -0.72
N ALA A 441 6.80 33.33 -1.37
CA ALA A 441 6.66 34.67 -0.75
C ALA A 441 5.69 34.64 0.44
N ARG A 442 4.52 33.99 0.27
CA ARG A 442 3.49 33.90 1.32
C ARG A 442 3.89 32.91 2.42
N GLY A 443 4.50 31.77 2.05
CA GLY A 443 4.99 30.79 3.01
C GLY A 443 6.11 31.34 3.89
N ARG A 444 7.05 32.09 3.33
CA ARG A 444 8.09 32.82 4.10
C ARG A 444 7.50 33.90 5.02
N ALA A 445 6.38 34.48 4.66
CA ALA A 445 5.66 35.41 5.52
C ALA A 445 4.87 34.70 6.65
N GLY A 446 4.93 33.37 6.74
CA GLY A 446 4.24 32.55 7.75
C GLY A 446 2.79 32.23 7.42
N GLU A 447 2.34 32.50 6.21
CA GLU A 447 0.98 32.16 5.77
C GLU A 447 0.93 30.69 5.30
N PRO A 448 -0.01 29.86 5.83
CA PRO A 448 -0.16 28.49 5.35
C PRO A 448 -0.75 28.51 3.93
N VAL A 449 -0.02 27.95 2.96
CA VAL A 449 -0.46 27.88 1.57
C VAL A 449 -0.43 26.45 1.04
N ILE A 450 -1.33 26.14 0.10
CA ILE A 450 -1.33 24.92 -0.70
C ILE A 450 -1.02 25.31 -2.14
N LEU A 451 0.07 24.76 -2.68
CA LEU A 451 0.48 24.99 -4.06
C LEU A 451 -0.40 24.16 -5.00
N VAL A 452 -1.13 24.83 -5.87
CA VAL A 452 -2.03 24.22 -6.86
C VAL A 452 -1.46 24.40 -8.25
N ARG A 453 -1.14 23.31 -8.93
CA ARG A 453 -0.54 23.35 -10.27
C ARG A 453 -1.24 22.38 -11.21
N TRP A 454 -1.10 22.57 -12.51
CA TRP A 454 -1.46 21.54 -13.48
C TRP A 454 -0.59 20.30 -13.26
N GLU A 455 0.73 20.51 -13.24
CA GLU A 455 1.77 19.58 -12.80
C GLU A 455 2.91 20.43 -12.20
N THR A 456 3.78 19.87 -11.39
CA THR A 456 4.98 20.56 -10.91
C THR A 456 6.20 20.17 -11.71
N THR A 457 7.13 21.12 -11.83
CA THR A 457 8.44 20.94 -12.47
C THR A 457 9.55 21.20 -11.45
N PRO A 458 10.80 20.86 -11.73
CA PRO A 458 11.94 21.21 -10.84
C PRO A 458 12.02 22.69 -10.48
N ASP A 459 11.56 23.57 -11.36
CA ASP A 459 11.53 25.03 -11.10
C ASP A 459 10.54 25.42 -10.01
N ASP A 460 9.56 24.59 -9.69
CA ASP A 460 8.56 24.86 -8.65
C ASP A 460 9.04 24.52 -7.22
N ILE A 461 10.25 23.97 -7.05
CA ILE A 461 10.74 23.38 -5.79
C ILE A 461 10.73 24.39 -4.63
N HIS A 462 11.10 25.65 -4.89
CA HIS A 462 11.11 26.72 -3.88
C HIS A 462 9.70 27.00 -3.31
N GLY A 463 8.67 26.92 -4.15
CA GLY A 463 7.27 27.01 -3.73
C GLY A 463 6.82 25.80 -2.94
N VAL A 464 7.22 24.58 -3.36
CA VAL A 464 6.91 23.33 -2.64
C VAL A 464 7.53 23.35 -1.24
N ILE A 465 8.77 23.85 -1.09
CA ILE A 465 9.45 23.94 0.22
C ILE A 465 8.64 24.79 1.21
N GLN A 466 8.01 25.84 0.79
CA GLN A 466 7.26 26.75 1.66
C GLN A 466 5.78 26.38 1.81
N ALA A 467 5.20 25.63 0.88
CA ALA A 467 3.81 25.19 0.95
C ALA A 467 3.57 24.18 2.08
N GLN A 468 2.37 24.15 2.64
CA GLN A 468 1.92 23.11 3.58
C GLN A 468 1.59 21.81 2.87
N GLY A 469 1.22 21.87 1.59
CA GLY A 469 0.92 20.72 0.78
C GLY A 469 0.82 21.09 -0.70
N VAL A 470 0.75 20.06 -1.55
CA VAL A 470 0.73 20.19 -3.02
C VAL A 470 -0.50 19.51 -3.60
N LEU A 471 -1.14 20.17 -4.56
CA LEU A 471 -2.29 19.67 -5.30
C LEU A 471 -2.03 19.82 -6.79
N THR A 472 -2.09 18.70 -7.55
CA THR A 472 -1.96 18.77 -9.01
C THR A 472 -3.13 18.14 -9.74
N ALA A 473 -3.50 18.76 -10.88
CA ALA A 473 -4.52 18.22 -11.76
C ALA A 473 -4.02 17.02 -12.57
N HIS A 474 -2.72 16.99 -12.89
CA HIS A 474 -2.06 15.94 -13.66
C HIS A 474 -0.90 15.34 -12.86
N GLY A 475 -0.49 14.12 -13.23
CA GLY A 475 0.63 13.42 -12.60
C GLY A 475 0.21 12.21 -11.79
N GLY A 476 1.05 11.18 -11.79
CA GLY A 476 0.87 9.92 -11.06
C GLY A 476 1.57 9.93 -9.71
N MET A 477 1.58 8.77 -9.05
CA MET A 477 2.29 8.52 -7.78
C MET A 477 3.81 8.73 -7.89
N THR A 478 4.35 8.72 -9.09
CA THR A 478 5.77 8.91 -9.42
C THR A 478 6.06 10.27 -10.06
N SER A 479 5.08 11.17 -10.14
CA SER A 479 5.28 12.52 -10.67
C SER A 479 6.24 13.32 -9.79
N HIS A 480 6.84 14.36 -10.36
CA HIS A 480 7.74 15.28 -9.63
C HIS A 480 7.07 15.82 -8.35
N ALA A 481 5.79 16.23 -8.42
CA ALA A 481 5.03 16.65 -7.25
C ALA A 481 4.99 15.59 -6.14
N ALA A 482 4.68 14.35 -6.51
CA ALA A 482 4.57 13.22 -5.59
C ALA A 482 5.90 12.90 -4.90
N VAL A 483 6.97 12.81 -5.69
CA VAL A 483 8.32 12.45 -5.22
C VAL A 483 8.89 13.53 -4.32
N VAL A 484 8.85 14.79 -4.75
CA VAL A 484 9.39 15.91 -3.97
C VAL A 484 8.61 16.12 -2.67
N ALA A 485 7.27 16.12 -2.75
CA ALA A 485 6.44 16.27 -1.55
C ALA A 485 6.68 15.14 -0.55
N ARG A 486 6.79 13.89 -1.03
CA ARG A 486 7.08 12.71 -0.18
C ARG A 486 8.47 12.81 0.45
N GLY A 487 9.49 13.22 -0.31
CA GLY A 487 10.83 13.44 0.20
C GLY A 487 10.90 14.51 1.30
N MET A 488 10.03 15.52 1.23
CA MET A 488 9.90 16.60 2.22
C MET A 488 8.89 16.31 3.33
N GLY A 489 8.22 15.16 3.33
CA GLY A 489 7.15 14.84 4.29
C GLY A 489 5.93 15.75 4.19
N LYS A 490 5.63 16.28 3.00
CA LYS A 490 4.49 17.17 2.77
C LYS A 490 3.33 16.42 2.14
N PRO A 491 2.09 16.63 2.60
CA PRO A 491 0.90 16.05 1.98
C PRO A 491 0.77 16.43 0.50
N CYS A 492 0.46 15.42 -0.34
CA CYS A 492 0.30 15.64 -1.76
C CYS A 492 -0.86 14.83 -2.34
N VAL A 493 -1.69 15.50 -3.13
CA VAL A 493 -2.76 14.89 -3.93
C VAL A 493 -2.47 15.19 -5.40
N CYS A 494 -2.23 14.15 -6.20
CA CYS A 494 -1.91 14.27 -7.62
C CYS A 494 -3.04 13.71 -8.50
N GLY A 495 -3.00 14.05 -9.81
CA GLY A 495 -3.87 13.42 -10.80
C GLY A 495 -5.36 13.69 -10.57
N VAL A 496 -5.71 14.85 -10.07
CA VAL A 496 -7.11 15.26 -9.90
C VAL A 496 -7.65 15.78 -11.22
N GLU A 497 -7.94 14.89 -12.15
CA GLU A 497 -8.32 15.22 -13.53
C GLU A 497 -9.60 16.07 -13.66
N SER A 498 -10.43 16.07 -12.63
CA SER A 498 -11.64 16.91 -12.56
C SER A 498 -11.35 18.38 -12.34
N LEU A 499 -10.13 18.75 -11.88
CA LEU A 499 -9.74 20.15 -11.68
C LEU A 499 -9.53 20.85 -13.03
N ARG A 500 -10.18 22.00 -13.16
CA ARG A 500 -9.98 22.92 -14.29
C ARG A 500 -9.23 24.15 -13.78
N ILE A 501 -7.89 24.12 -13.92
CA ILE A 501 -7.02 25.20 -13.44
C ILE A 501 -6.88 26.27 -14.50
N ASP A 502 -7.18 27.53 -14.12
CA ASP A 502 -6.94 28.73 -14.89
C ASP A 502 -5.85 29.53 -14.17
N ALA A 503 -4.60 29.24 -14.48
CA ALA A 503 -3.45 29.88 -13.86
C ALA A 503 -3.43 31.41 -14.11
N GLY A 504 -3.91 31.87 -15.27
CA GLY A 504 -3.99 33.31 -15.58
C GLY A 504 -5.02 34.06 -14.74
N ALA A 505 -6.13 33.42 -14.43
CA ALA A 505 -7.15 33.94 -13.53
C ALA A 505 -6.93 33.57 -12.07
N ARG A 506 -5.86 32.83 -11.78
CA ARG A 506 -5.49 32.32 -10.44
C ARG A 506 -6.66 31.67 -9.71
N ARG A 507 -7.21 30.61 -10.32
CA ARG A 507 -8.34 29.84 -9.77
C ARG A 507 -8.39 28.44 -10.38
N PHE A 508 -9.08 27.55 -9.68
CA PHE A 508 -9.56 26.32 -10.28
C PHE A 508 -11.06 26.14 -10.10
N SER A 509 -11.66 25.31 -10.94
CA SER A 509 -13.07 24.90 -10.79
C SER A 509 -13.20 23.39 -10.83
N VAL A 510 -14.12 22.87 -10.03
CA VAL A 510 -14.43 21.44 -9.93
C VAL A 510 -15.90 21.27 -9.52
N ASN A 511 -16.63 20.42 -10.21
CA ASN A 511 -18.03 20.07 -9.90
C ASN A 511 -18.96 21.29 -9.68
N GLY A 512 -18.71 22.39 -10.38
CA GLY A 512 -19.49 23.64 -10.27
C GLY A 512 -19.02 24.60 -9.17
N THR A 513 -18.08 24.18 -8.32
CA THR A 513 -17.45 25.03 -7.29
C THR A 513 -16.19 25.67 -7.87
N THR A 514 -15.94 26.93 -7.56
CA THR A 514 -14.73 27.67 -7.97
C THR A 514 -13.96 28.10 -6.73
N ILE A 515 -12.66 27.80 -6.71
CA ILE A 515 -11.69 28.19 -5.68
C ILE A 515 -10.72 29.20 -6.33
N SER A 516 -10.64 30.37 -5.74
CA SER A 516 -9.76 31.45 -6.17
C SER A 516 -8.50 31.53 -5.30
N GLU A 517 -7.48 32.22 -5.79
CA GLU A 517 -6.27 32.45 -4.99
C GLU A 517 -6.60 33.12 -3.65
N GLY A 518 -6.07 32.52 -2.58
CA GLY A 518 -6.31 32.97 -1.22
C GLY A 518 -7.53 32.34 -0.53
N ASP A 519 -8.37 31.58 -1.25
CA ASP A 519 -9.41 30.78 -0.61
C ASP A 519 -8.79 29.62 0.18
N GLU A 520 -9.39 29.29 1.31
CA GLU A 520 -8.93 28.16 2.13
C GLU A 520 -9.38 26.84 1.53
N ILE A 521 -8.45 25.91 1.44
CA ILE A 521 -8.69 24.51 1.07
C ILE A 521 -7.94 23.57 2.00
N SER A 522 -8.39 22.36 2.05
CA SER A 522 -7.68 21.29 2.73
C SER A 522 -7.44 20.13 1.78
N ILE A 523 -6.33 19.44 1.94
CA ILE A 523 -6.03 18.21 1.22
C ILE A 523 -5.72 17.09 2.20
N ASP A 524 -6.12 15.87 1.86
CA ASP A 524 -5.74 14.62 2.55
C ASP A 524 -4.97 13.74 1.56
N GLY A 525 -3.64 13.83 1.63
CA GLY A 525 -2.76 13.06 0.79
C GLY A 525 -2.76 11.56 1.12
N SER A 526 -3.20 11.15 2.31
CA SER A 526 -3.36 9.73 2.67
C SER A 526 -4.56 9.08 1.99
N ARG A 527 -5.60 9.86 1.72
CA ARG A 527 -6.89 9.41 1.13
C ARG A 527 -7.13 9.96 -0.28
N GLY A 528 -6.25 10.86 -0.77
CA GLY A 528 -6.40 11.50 -2.06
C GLY A 528 -7.55 12.52 -2.13
N LEU A 529 -7.94 13.16 -1.04
CA LEU A 529 -9.09 14.04 -1.00
C LEU A 529 -8.70 15.51 -1.16
N VAL A 530 -9.52 16.26 -1.89
CA VAL A 530 -9.52 17.73 -1.95
C VAL A 530 -10.81 18.22 -1.31
N ILE A 531 -10.70 19.10 -0.32
CA ILE A 531 -11.78 19.47 0.59
C ILE A 531 -11.97 20.98 0.57
N SER A 532 -13.23 21.41 0.62
CA SER A 532 -13.62 22.82 0.69
C SER A 532 -13.33 23.39 2.07
N GLY A 533 -12.64 24.54 2.12
CA GLY A 533 -12.38 25.26 3.36
C GLY A 533 -11.31 24.60 4.25
N ALA A 534 -11.14 25.15 5.44
CA ALA A 534 -10.23 24.68 6.45
C ALA A 534 -10.90 23.61 7.33
N VAL A 535 -10.26 22.45 7.49
CA VAL A 535 -10.70 21.38 8.38
C VAL A 535 -9.76 21.27 9.59
N PRO A 536 -10.27 20.90 10.77
CA PRO A 536 -9.41 20.61 11.93
C PRO A 536 -8.44 19.48 11.62
N LEU A 537 -7.17 19.66 11.98
CA LEU A 537 -6.14 18.62 11.86
C LEU A 537 -5.73 18.12 13.24
N VAL A 538 -5.48 16.82 13.34
CA VAL A 538 -4.84 16.20 14.48
C VAL A 538 -3.34 16.06 14.13
N PRO A 539 -2.43 16.59 14.97
CA PRO A 539 -1.00 16.43 14.74
C PRO A 539 -0.57 14.96 14.83
N PRO A 540 0.57 14.58 14.24
CA PRO A 540 1.13 13.26 14.38
C PRO A 540 1.23 12.87 15.86
N GLN A 541 0.71 11.71 16.22
CA GLN A 541 0.73 11.25 17.61
C GLN A 541 1.55 9.97 17.72
N MET A 542 2.67 10.06 18.42
CA MET A 542 3.39 8.92 18.95
C MET A 542 2.59 8.34 20.12
N THR A 543 1.52 7.59 19.81
CA THR A 543 0.69 6.96 20.84
C THR A 543 1.47 5.90 21.62
N ASP A 544 1.05 5.59 22.84
CA ASP A 544 1.63 4.49 23.63
C ASP A 544 1.56 3.15 22.87
N ASP A 545 0.52 2.96 22.05
CA ASP A 545 0.34 1.77 21.23
C ASP A 545 1.42 1.67 20.15
N PHE A 546 1.69 2.78 19.46
CA PHE A 546 2.75 2.89 18.48
C PHE A 546 4.14 2.69 19.13
N ALA A 547 4.39 3.30 20.28
CA ALA A 547 5.63 3.15 21.01
C ALA A 547 5.87 1.69 21.42
N ALA A 548 4.82 0.96 21.85
CA ALA A 548 4.91 -0.46 22.19
C ALA A 548 5.31 -1.32 20.99
N VAL A 549 4.64 -1.15 19.83
CA VAL A 549 4.94 -1.93 18.62
C VAL A 549 6.35 -1.66 18.12
N THR A 550 6.79 -0.40 18.13
CA THR A 550 8.16 -0.05 17.69
C THR A 550 9.22 -0.54 18.66
N ALA A 551 8.93 -0.62 19.98
CA ALA A 551 9.83 -1.22 20.94
C ALA A 551 10.00 -2.74 20.71
N TRP A 552 8.91 -3.47 20.45
CA TRP A 552 8.98 -4.90 20.08
C TRP A 552 9.75 -5.11 18.77
N ALA A 553 9.58 -4.21 17.81
CA ALA A 553 10.35 -4.24 16.58
C ALA A 553 11.85 -4.06 16.85
N ASP A 554 12.23 -3.15 17.75
CA ASP A 554 13.65 -2.95 18.11
C ASP A 554 14.27 -4.18 18.81
N GLU A 555 13.50 -4.92 19.59
CA GLU A 555 13.96 -6.16 20.23
C GLU A 555 14.15 -7.30 19.21
N ALA A 556 13.33 -7.31 18.15
CA ALA A 556 13.34 -8.37 17.15
C ALA A 556 14.40 -8.17 16.06
N ARG A 557 14.63 -6.93 15.60
CA ARG A 557 15.51 -6.63 14.47
C ARG A 557 17.01 -6.80 14.77
N ARG A 558 17.76 -7.25 13.76
CA ARG A 558 19.22 -7.24 13.72
C ARG A 558 19.76 -5.94 13.09
N LEU A 559 19.11 -5.50 12.00
CA LEU A 559 19.56 -4.38 11.18
C LEU A 559 19.41 -3.05 11.92
N GLY A 560 20.50 -2.25 11.99
CA GLY A 560 20.46 -0.91 12.53
C GLY A 560 19.64 0.03 11.65
N VAL A 561 18.93 0.98 12.24
CA VAL A 561 18.18 2.01 11.50
C VAL A 561 18.72 3.38 11.85
N ARG A 562 19.22 4.08 10.81
CA ARG A 562 19.76 5.44 10.89
C ARG A 562 18.86 6.40 10.08
N ALA A 563 19.07 7.69 10.23
CA ALA A 563 18.39 8.70 9.44
C ALA A 563 19.32 9.47 8.50
N ASN A 564 18.73 10.04 7.45
CA ASN A 564 19.37 11.08 6.63
C ASN A 564 18.94 12.43 7.21
N ALA A 565 19.86 13.23 7.71
CA ALA A 565 19.60 14.51 8.33
C ALA A 565 20.72 15.49 8.07
N ASP A 566 20.37 16.68 7.62
CA ASP A 566 21.29 17.72 7.18
C ASP A 566 21.26 18.94 8.10
N THR A 567 20.31 18.98 9.06
CA THR A 567 20.13 20.05 10.06
C THR A 567 20.02 19.48 11.49
N PRO A 568 20.31 20.28 12.52
CA PRO A 568 20.10 19.87 13.90
C PRO A 568 18.64 19.53 14.23
N GLU A 569 17.67 20.21 13.58
CA GLU A 569 16.24 19.93 13.71
C GLU A 569 15.90 18.53 13.21
N ASP A 570 16.35 18.18 12.03
CA ASP A 570 16.11 16.85 11.44
C ASP A 570 16.78 15.75 12.28
N ALA A 571 17.99 16.03 12.81
CA ALA A 571 18.69 15.11 13.70
C ALA A 571 17.90 14.84 15.01
N ARG A 572 17.36 15.90 15.64
CA ARG A 572 16.49 15.74 16.83
C ARG A 572 15.25 14.93 16.52
N ARG A 573 14.57 15.26 15.42
CA ARG A 573 13.39 14.51 14.96
C ARG A 573 13.72 13.04 14.69
N ALA A 574 14.84 12.77 14.05
CA ALA A 574 15.31 11.41 13.81
C ALA A 574 15.50 10.64 15.13
N ARG A 575 16.07 11.28 16.16
CA ARG A 575 16.22 10.68 17.50
C ARG A 575 14.87 10.43 18.17
N GLU A 576 13.93 11.35 18.10
CA GLU A 576 12.57 11.18 18.61
C GLU A 576 11.89 9.95 17.94
N PHE A 577 12.14 9.71 16.67
CA PHE A 577 11.61 8.55 15.96
C PHE A 577 12.42 7.27 16.15
N GLY A 578 13.49 7.31 16.96
CA GLY A 578 14.27 6.15 17.37
C GLY A 578 15.42 5.79 16.44
N ALA A 579 15.93 6.74 15.64
CA ALA A 579 17.13 6.53 14.85
C ALA A 579 18.37 6.28 15.71
N GLN A 580 19.19 5.32 15.33
CA GLN A 580 20.43 4.92 15.99
C GLN A 580 21.66 5.55 15.34
N GLY A 581 21.51 6.73 14.78
CA GLY A 581 22.55 7.50 14.14
C GLY A 581 22.06 8.25 12.91
N ILE A 582 22.97 9.04 12.34
CA ILE A 582 22.82 9.62 11.02
C ILE A 582 23.64 8.80 10.04
N GLY A 583 22.99 8.24 9.01
CA GLY A 583 23.67 7.45 7.96
C GLY A 583 24.10 8.31 6.77
N LEU A 584 23.50 9.50 6.62
CA LEU A 584 23.91 10.49 5.62
C LEU A 584 23.60 11.91 6.12
N CYS A 585 24.63 12.72 6.25
CA CYS A 585 24.55 14.17 6.34
C CYS A 585 25.17 14.76 5.08
N ARG A 586 24.38 15.48 4.28
CA ARG A 586 24.78 16.12 3.02
C ARG A 586 25.29 17.53 3.31
N THR A 587 26.57 17.74 3.14
CA THR A 587 27.21 19.04 3.47
C THR A 587 26.88 20.15 2.50
N GLU A 588 26.44 19.85 1.28
CA GLU A 588 26.03 20.83 0.28
C GLU A 588 24.84 21.67 0.73
N HIS A 589 23.88 21.08 1.42
CA HIS A 589 22.68 21.80 1.88
C HIS A 589 23.01 22.91 2.89
N MET A 590 24.12 22.78 3.59
CA MET A 590 24.56 23.78 4.56
C MET A 590 25.05 25.09 3.90
N PHE A 591 25.29 25.10 2.58
CA PHE A 591 25.82 26.27 1.87
C PHE A 591 24.77 27.16 1.22
N PHE A 592 23.48 26.75 1.20
CA PHE A 592 22.42 27.51 0.55
C PHE A 592 21.83 28.65 1.40
N GLY A 593 22.32 28.90 2.60
CA GLY A 593 21.88 30.02 3.42
C GLY A 593 22.30 31.39 2.86
N ASP A 594 21.49 32.42 3.08
CA ASP A 594 21.70 33.79 2.54
C ASP A 594 23.07 34.39 2.83
N GLU A 595 23.63 34.08 3.99
CA GLU A 595 24.97 34.57 4.38
C GLU A 595 26.11 33.69 3.82
N ARG A 596 25.83 32.45 3.47
CA ARG A 596 26.82 31.42 3.10
C ARG A 596 26.99 31.31 1.60
N LEU A 597 25.90 31.33 0.85
CA LEU A 597 25.89 31.17 -0.61
C LEU A 597 26.78 32.21 -1.32
N PRO A 598 26.76 33.50 -0.95
CA PRO A 598 27.67 34.48 -1.54
C PRO A 598 29.16 34.12 -1.32
N VAL A 599 29.52 33.62 -0.13
CA VAL A 599 30.91 33.22 0.18
C VAL A 599 31.30 31.96 -0.58
N MET A 600 30.35 31.00 -0.73
CA MET A 600 30.57 29.81 -1.55
C MET A 600 30.79 30.19 -3.03
N ARG A 601 30.02 31.13 -3.56
CA ARG A 601 30.23 31.71 -4.90
C ARG A 601 31.57 32.39 -5.06
N GLU A 602 32.02 33.15 -4.07
CA GLU A 602 33.37 33.74 -4.06
C GLU A 602 34.47 32.67 -4.15
N MET A 603 34.34 31.60 -3.36
CA MET A 603 35.27 30.46 -3.40
C MET A 603 35.32 29.82 -4.80
N ILE A 604 34.16 29.56 -5.42
CA ILE A 604 34.06 28.93 -6.75
C ILE A 604 34.65 29.82 -7.85
N LEU A 605 34.46 31.13 -7.75
CA LEU A 605 34.89 32.11 -8.72
C LEU A 605 36.33 32.57 -8.49
N ALA A 606 37.00 32.18 -7.38
CA ALA A 606 38.39 32.49 -7.08
C ALA A 606 39.32 32.00 -8.20
N ARG A 607 40.37 32.78 -8.48
CA ARG A 607 41.27 32.50 -9.59
C ARG A 607 42.40 31.53 -9.23
N ASP A 608 42.76 31.53 -7.96
CA ASP A 608 43.89 30.79 -7.41
C ASP A 608 43.54 30.14 -6.09
N GLU A 609 44.40 29.32 -5.56
CA GLU A 609 44.24 28.63 -4.31
C GLU A 609 44.16 29.58 -3.11
N GLU A 610 44.93 30.70 -3.13
CA GLU A 610 44.94 31.67 -2.04
C GLU A 610 43.57 32.34 -1.87
N GLY A 611 42.93 32.74 -2.99
CA GLY A 611 41.60 33.30 -2.99
C GLY A 611 40.54 32.28 -2.54
N ARG A 612 40.65 31.00 -2.95
CA ARG A 612 39.74 29.94 -2.48
C ARG A 612 39.90 29.69 -0.98
N ARG A 613 41.13 29.60 -0.46
CA ARG A 613 41.38 29.41 0.98
C ARG A 613 40.82 30.56 1.81
N ALA A 614 40.97 31.80 1.36
CA ALA A 614 40.39 32.96 2.05
C ALA A 614 38.86 32.91 2.15
N ALA A 615 38.15 32.42 1.14
CA ALA A 615 36.72 32.19 1.21
C ALA A 615 36.34 30.98 2.09
N LEU A 616 37.09 29.87 2.00
CA LEU A 616 36.92 28.68 2.81
C LEU A 616 37.12 28.96 4.32
N ASP A 617 38.08 29.80 4.67
CA ASP A 617 38.32 30.25 6.08
C ASP A 617 37.10 30.99 6.64
N ARG A 618 36.28 31.64 5.80
CA ARG A 618 35.05 32.31 6.20
C ARG A 618 33.88 31.30 6.30
N LEU A 619 33.87 30.23 5.52
CA LEU A 619 32.83 29.17 5.55
C LEU A 619 33.04 28.19 6.72
N LEU A 620 34.28 27.95 7.15
CA LEU A 620 34.65 27.00 8.17
C LEU A 620 33.85 27.17 9.47
N PRO A 621 33.70 28.38 10.07
CA PRO A 621 32.93 28.54 11.31
C PRO A 621 31.45 28.17 11.15
N PHE A 622 30.85 28.41 10.01
CA PHE A 622 29.46 28.04 9.74
C PHE A 622 29.30 26.52 9.74
N GLN A 623 30.13 25.79 8.97
CA GLN A 623 30.04 24.33 8.94
C GLN A 623 30.39 23.70 10.28
N GLN A 624 31.38 24.24 11.01
CA GLN A 624 31.70 23.76 12.35
C GLN A 624 30.46 23.86 13.28
N SER A 625 29.77 24.99 13.29
CA SER A 625 28.59 25.19 14.10
C SER A 625 27.44 24.24 13.70
N ASP A 626 27.26 23.98 12.40
CA ASP A 626 26.24 23.04 11.93
C ASP A 626 26.54 21.61 12.42
N PHE A 627 27.82 21.18 12.30
CA PHE A 627 28.21 19.85 12.78
C PHE A 627 28.15 19.73 14.29
N GLU A 628 28.50 20.78 15.06
CA GLU A 628 28.30 20.81 16.52
C GLU A 628 26.82 20.56 16.86
N GLY A 629 25.91 21.29 16.22
CA GLY A 629 24.46 21.14 16.46
C GLY A 629 23.91 19.75 16.11
N ILE A 630 24.41 19.12 15.03
CA ILE A 630 23.99 17.75 14.65
C ILE A 630 24.59 16.72 15.64
N LEU A 631 25.87 16.84 16.00
CA LEU A 631 26.53 15.94 16.93
C LEU A 631 25.92 16.02 18.33
N GLU A 632 25.57 17.22 18.80
CA GLU A 632 24.83 17.43 20.05
C GLU A 632 23.45 16.76 20.02
N ALA A 633 22.68 16.96 18.91
CA ALA A 633 21.35 16.38 18.75
C ALA A 633 21.37 14.84 18.74
N MET A 634 22.48 14.23 18.33
CA MET A 634 22.62 12.77 18.26
C MET A 634 23.11 12.11 19.56
N GLU A 635 23.50 12.86 20.59
CA GLU A 635 23.81 12.36 21.95
C GLU A 635 24.77 11.15 21.97
N GLY A 636 25.84 11.19 21.16
CA GLY A 636 26.83 10.11 21.08
C GLY A 636 26.50 8.98 20.10
N GLU A 637 25.40 9.02 19.42
CA GLU A 637 25.13 8.12 18.29
C GLU A 637 26.01 8.50 17.07
N PRO A 638 26.32 7.55 16.17
CA PRO A 638 27.19 7.81 15.03
C PRO A 638 26.55 8.77 14.03
N VAL A 639 27.36 9.70 13.51
CA VAL A 639 26.97 10.68 12.48
C VAL A 639 27.90 10.54 11.28
N THR A 640 27.38 10.02 10.18
CA THR A 640 28.11 9.89 8.92
C THR A 640 27.94 11.16 8.09
N ILE A 641 29.04 11.92 7.95
CA ILE A 641 29.09 13.19 7.23
C ILE A 641 29.74 12.95 5.86
N ARG A 642 28.96 13.16 4.80
CA ARG A 642 29.44 13.09 3.42
C ARG A 642 30.09 14.42 3.06
N LEU A 643 31.34 14.38 2.61
CA LEU A 643 32.02 15.56 2.09
C LEU A 643 31.35 16.06 0.80
N LEU A 644 31.59 17.32 0.46
CA LEU A 644 30.93 18.02 -0.67
C LEU A 644 30.93 17.17 -1.94
N ASP A 645 29.75 16.95 -2.48
CA ASP A 645 29.54 16.05 -3.62
C ASP A 645 29.17 16.77 -4.93
N PRO A 646 28.19 17.71 -4.98
CA PRO A 646 27.73 18.24 -6.26
C PRO A 646 28.79 19.06 -6.98
N PRO A 647 28.68 19.20 -8.34
CA PRO A 647 29.54 20.08 -9.12
C PRO A 647 29.38 21.52 -8.67
N LEU A 648 30.50 22.26 -8.70
CA LEU A 648 30.54 23.64 -8.18
C LEU A 648 29.59 24.60 -8.89
N HIS A 649 29.21 24.33 -10.13
CA HIS A 649 28.33 25.23 -10.89
C HIS A 649 26.89 25.24 -10.34
N GLU A 650 26.46 24.24 -9.58
CA GLU A 650 25.13 24.22 -8.96
C GLU A 650 24.92 25.31 -7.90
N PHE A 651 26.01 25.85 -7.34
CA PHE A 651 25.95 27.00 -6.42
C PHE A 651 25.96 28.34 -7.13
N LEU A 652 26.16 28.37 -8.44
CA LEU A 652 26.22 29.60 -9.21
C LEU A 652 24.83 30.00 -9.72
N PRO A 653 24.60 31.33 -9.92
CA PRO A 653 23.35 31.79 -10.49
C PRO A 653 23.21 31.31 -11.94
N ASP A 654 21.99 31.15 -12.38
CA ASP A 654 21.72 30.91 -13.79
C ASP A 654 22.19 32.05 -14.68
N LEU A 655 22.54 31.71 -15.92
CA LEU A 655 23.07 32.73 -16.85
C LEU A 655 22.06 33.82 -17.19
N GLU A 656 20.76 33.53 -16.97
CA GLU A 656 19.67 34.47 -17.20
C GLU A 656 19.57 35.50 -16.09
N ASP A 657 19.96 35.13 -14.87
CA ASP A 657 19.94 36.01 -13.68
C ASP A 657 21.19 36.91 -13.57
N VAL A 658 22.21 36.63 -14.38
CA VAL A 658 23.43 37.42 -14.38
C VAL A 658 23.34 38.61 -15.36
N ASP A 659 23.63 39.83 -14.86
CA ASP A 659 23.63 41.04 -15.68
C ASP A 659 24.33 40.79 -17.04
N PRO A 660 23.63 41.03 -18.15
CA PRO A 660 24.19 40.86 -19.50
C PRO A 660 25.49 41.62 -19.75
N SER A 661 25.74 42.70 -19.00
CA SER A 661 26.97 43.49 -19.11
C SER A 661 28.17 42.89 -18.38
N ASP A 662 27.99 41.94 -17.48
CA ASP A 662 29.05 41.18 -16.80
C ASP A 662 29.52 39.98 -17.65
N GLU A 663 30.08 40.28 -18.82
CA GLU A 663 30.60 39.25 -19.74
C GLU A 663 31.63 38.34 -19.06
N ARG A 664 32.33 38.83 -18.05
CA ARG A 664 33.36 38.08 -17.36
C ARG A 664 32.78 37.01 -16.45
N LEU A 665 31.81 37.35 -15.61
CA LEU A 665 31.12 36.40 -14.75
C LEU A 665 30.39 35.36 -15.61
N ARG A 666 29.67 35.80 -16.63
CA ARG A 666 28.96 34.94 -17.58
C ARG A 666 29.90 33.94 -18.28
N SER A 667 31.08 34.39 -18.71
CA SER A 667 32.10 33.54 -19.33
C SER A 667 32.64 32.50 -18.32
N ARG A 668 32.86 32.91 -17.07
CA ARG A 668 33.33 32.01 -16.02
C ARG A 668 32.32 30.96 -15.67
N ILE A 669 31.04 31.33 -15.50
CA ILE A 669 29.93 30.39 -15.27
C ILE A 669 29.84 29.38 -16.42
N LYS A 670 29.89 29.86 -17.68
CA LYS A 670 29.87 28.96 -18.85
C LYS A 670 31.05 27.98 -18.82
N SER A 671 32.22 28.39 -18.36
CA SER A 671 33.41 27.54 -18.32
C SER A 671 33.38 26.47 -17.23
N LEU A 672 32.54 26.66 -16.19
CA LEU A 672 32.38 25.74 -15.08
C LEU A 672 31.15 24.81 -15.30
N ARG A 673 30.21 25.20 -16.16
CA ARG A 673 29.02 24.41 -16.43
C ARG A 673 29.41 23.12 -17.19
N GLU A 674 29.07 22.01 -16.61
CA GLU A 674 29.33 20.70 -17.17
C GLU A 674 28.21 20.25 -18.13
N VAL A 675 28.58 19.49 -19.16
CA VAL A 675 27.59 18.93 -20.11
C VAL A 675 26.77 17.81 -19.45
N ASN A 676 27.39 17.06 -18.56
CA ASN A 676 26.75 16.05 -17.77
C ASN A 676 27.24 16.14 -16.30
N PRO A 677 26.49 16.86 -15.43
CA PRO A 677 26.87 17.08 -14.04
C PRO A 677 27.09 15.79 -13.24
N MET A 678 26.32 14.76 -13.51
CA MET A 678 26.43 13.49 -12.80
C MET A 678 27.75 12.77 -13.01
N LEU A 679 28.34 12.92 -14.21
CA LEU A 679 29.57 12.22 -14.62
C LEU A 679 30.82 13.13 -14.59
N GLY A 680 30.65 14.36 -14.15
CA GLY A 680 31.68 15.40 -14.21
C GLY A 680 32.61 15.51 -13.00
N THR A 681 33.01 16.75 -12.70
CA THR A 681 33.94 17.10 -11.61
C THR A 681 33.12 17.31 -10.33
N ARG A 682 32.80 16.24 -9.68
CA ARG A 682 32.07 16.22 -8.39
C ARG A 682 32.73 15.21 -7.43
N GLY A 683 32.33 15.24 -6.18
CA GLY A 683 32.70 14.26 -5.16
C GLY A 683 34.25 14.22 -4.97
N CYS A 684 34.80 13.02 -4.83
CA CYS A 684 36.24 12.84 -4.61
C CYS A 684 37.10 13.39 -5.74
N ARG A 685 36.58 13.52 -6.98
CA ARG A 685 37.28 14.14 -8.10
C ARG A 685 37.52 15.62 -7.81
N LEU A 686 36.54 16.33 -7.25
CA LEU A 686 36.68 17.71 -6.80
C LEU A 686 37.71 17.82 -5.67
N GLY A 687 37.64 16.93 -4.66
CA GLY A 687 38.59 16.89 -3.54
C GLY A 687 40.02 16.59 -3.96
N ILE A 688 40.22 15.84 -5.06
CA ILE A 688 41.59 15.60 -5.63
C ILE A 688 42.13 16.82 -6.38
N LEU A 689 41.26 17.53 -7.11
CA LEU A 689 41.68 18.71 -7.89
C LEU A 689 41.77 19.95 -7.03
N HIS A 690 40.96 20.08 -5.99
CA HIS A 690 40.90 21.22 -5.07
C HIS A 690 40.90 20.73 -3.62
N PRO A 691 42.02 20.16 -3.13
CA PRO A 691 42.10 19.51 -1.82
C PRO A 691 41.77 20.45 -0.65
N GLU A 692 41.98 21.75 -0.81
CA GLU A 692 41.67 22.77 0.19
C GLU A 692 40.19 22.82 0.59
N ILE A 693 39.28 22.41 -0.29
CA ILE A 693 37.85 22.33 0.01
C ILE A 693 37.60 21.23 1.04
N TYR A 694 38.12 20.03 0.80
CA TYR A 694 37.94 18.90 1.73
C TYR A 694 38.76 19.08 3.01
N GLU A 695 39.96 19.71 2.93
CA GLU A 695 40.73 20.10 4.13
C GLU A 695 39.87 20.97 5.08
N MET A 696 39.18 21.97 4.55
CA MET A 696 38.31 22.84 5.33
C MET A 696 37.14 22.06 5.98
N GLN A 697 36.47 21.20 5.23
CA GLN A 697 35.33 20.41 5.76
C GLN A 697 35.78 19.42 6.84
N VAL A 698 36.89 18.68 6.62
CA VAL A 698 37.44 17.76 7.61
C VAL A 698 37.88 18.54 8.87
N ARG A 699 38.49 19.73 8.71
CA ARG A 699 38.81 20.60 9.83
C ARG A 699 37.61 21.02 10.64
N ALA A 700 36.52 21.41 9.99
CA ALA A 700 35.27 21.77 10.63
C ALA A 700 34.66 20.57 11.42
N ILE A 701 34.67 19.37 10.83
CA ILE A 701 34.17 18.14 11.46
C ILE A 701 35.02 17.80 12.71
N VAL A 702 36.36 17.84 12.60
CA VAL A 702 37.24 17.51 13.72
C VAL A 702 37.07 18.50 14.88
N ARG A 703 36.99 19.81 14.57
CA ARG A 703 36.73 20.84 15.60
C ARG A 703 35.41 20.67 16.28
N ALA A 704 34.35 20.39 15.53
CA ALA A 704 33.04 20.10 16.09
C ALA A 704 33.06 18.83 16.99
N ALA A 705 33.72 17.77 16.54
CA ALA A 705 33.86 16.55 17.31
C ALA A 705 34.69 16.71 18.59
N LEU A 706 35.67 17.64 18.60
CA LEU A 706 36.43 18.03 19.81
C LEU A 706 35.58 18.87 20.76
N ALA A 707 34.69 19.69 20.24
CA ALA A 707 33.80 20.54 21.05
C ALA A 707 32.66 19.78 21.74
N VAL A 708 32.14 18.71 21.10
CA VAL A 708 31.01 17.93 21.60
C VAL A 708 31.49 16.63 22.25
N GLU A 709 31.43 16.56 23.58
CA GLU A 709 31.89 15.41 24.34
C GLU A 709 31.12 14.14 24.02
N GLY A 710 31.82 13.04 23.77
CA GLY A 710 31.23 11.75 23.43
C GLY A 710 30.71 11.61 21.99
N SER A 711 30.92 12.61 21.14
CA SER A 711 30.52 12.57 19.73
C SER A 711 31.18 11.43 18.95
N ARG A 712 30.48 10.89 17.94
CA ARG A 712 30.96 9.80 17.07
C ARG A 712 30.80 10.21 15.61
N ALA A 713 31.74 11.02 15.11
CA ALA A 713 31.76 11.43 13.71
C ALA A 713 32.35 10.34 12.80
N GLU A 714 31.75 10.17 11.63
CA GLU A 714 32.17 9.29 10.55
C GLU A 714 32.30 10.14 9.27
N ILE A 715 33.44 10.12 8.59
CA ILE A 715 33.69 10.90 7.37
C ILE A 715 33.55 10.01 6.16
N MET A 716 32.68 10.38 5.22
CA MET A 716 32.38 9.62 4.03
C MET A 716 32.79 10.37 2.75
N HIS A 717 33.65 9.73 1.95
CA HIS A 717 34.09 10.24 0.66
C HIS A 717 33.10 9.81 -0.44
N PRO A 718 32.46 10.77 -1.15
CA PRO A 718 31.50 10.45 -2.22
C PRO A 718 32.20 10.09 -3.53
N LEU A 719 31.50 9.41 -4.42
CA LEU A 719 31.81 9.17 -5.83
C LEU A 719 33.14 8.45 -6.09
N VAL A 720 33.61 7.64 -5.17
CA VAL A 720 34.85 6.88 -5.34
C VAL A 720 34.69 5.79 -6.38
N ALA A 721 35.52 5.79 -7.42
CA ALA A 721 35.58 4.76 -8.44
C ALA A 721 36.85 3.92 -8.40
N PHE A 722 37.94 4.46 -7.86
CA PHE A 722 39.27 3.83 -7.82
C PHE A 722 39.81 3.79 -6.39
N ALA A 723 40.47 2.70 -6.02
CA ALA A 723 41.13 2.58 -4.71
C ALA A 723 42.18 3.66 -4.46
N THR A 724 42.81 4.14 -5.52
CA THR A 724 43.80 5.23 -5.43
C THR A 724 43.18 6.59 -5.13
N GLU A 725 41.89 6.82 -5.51
CA GLU A 725 41.18 8.02 -5.12
C GLU A 725 40.93 7.99 -3.61
N LEU A 726 40.35 6.88 -3.11
CA LEU A 726 40.08 6.75 -1.69
C LEU A 726 41.35 6.84 -0.85
N ARG A 727 42.42 6.18 -1.27
CA ARG A 727 43.71 6.27 -0.56
C ARG A 727 44.17 7.70 -0.42
N ARG A 728 44.15 8.50 -1.52
CA ARG A 728 44.56 9.92 -1.48
C ARG A 728 43.65 10.74 -0.58
N MET A 729 42.37 10.49 -0.63
CA MET A 729 41.41 11.21 0.21
C MET A 729 41.56 10.81 1.68
N ARG A 730 41.83 9.54 1.97
CA ARG A 730 42.12 9.07 3.31
C ARG A 730 43.44 9.71 3.86
N ASP A 731 44.50 9.71 3.07
CA ASP A 731 45.76 10.30 3.45
C ASP A 731 45.59 11.81 3.80
N LEU A 732 44.75 12.53 3.02
CA LEU A 732 44.41 13.94 3.30
C LEU A 732 43.62 14.06 4.60
N THR A 733 42.58 13.23 4.77
CA THR A 733 41.70 13.27 5.94
C THR A 733 42.48 12.96 7.24
N GLU A 734 43.28 11.88 7.24
CA GLU A 734 44.10 11.50 8.39
C GLU A 734 45.11 12.63 8.75
N ARG A 735 45.77 13.27 7.75
CA ARG A 735 46.64 14.39 7.99
C ARG A 735 45.93 15.57 8.69
N VAL A 736 44.74 15.96 8.22
CA VAL A 736 43.96 17.06 8.81
C VAL A 736 43.48 16.69 10.21
N ILE A 737 43.04 15.44 10.45
CA ILE A 737 42.66 14.95 11.79
C ILE A 737 43.83 15.10 12.77
N GLU A 738 45.05 14.74 12.38
CA GLU A 738 46.24 14.88 13.21
C GLU A 738 46.62 16.37 13.43
N GLU A 739 46.54 17.19 12.37
CA GLU A 739 46.80 18.65 12.47
C GLU A 739 45.89 19.33 13.48
N GLU A 740 44.64 18.97 13.57
CA GLU A 740 43.62 19.51 14.51
C GLU A 740 43.62 18.82 15.87
N GLY A 741 44.49 17.82 16.09
CA GLY A 741 44.58 17.10 17.35
C GLY A 741 43.50 16.06 17.59
N GLY A 742 42.76 15.66 16.54
CA GLY A 742 41.64 14.71 16.59
C GLY A 742 42.04 13.23 16.64
N GLY A 743 43.34 12.89 16.65
CA GLY A 743 43.81 11.48 16.58
C GLY A 743 43.26 10.52 17.62
N LYS A 744 42.69 11.03 18.72
CA LYS A 744 42.07 10.21 19.78
C LYS A 744 40.57 10.08 19.66
N LEU A 745 39.94 10.77 18.76
CA LEU A 745 38.45 10.77 18.59
C LEU A 745 37.92 9.48 17.99
N GLY A 746 38.78 8.69 17.32
CA GLY A 746 38.33 7.45 16.69
C GLY A 746 37.41 7.66 15.49
N ILE A 747 37.57 8.78 14.78
CA ILE A 747 36.80 9.12 13.58
C ILE A 747 36.98 8.03 12.53
N LEU A 748 35.91 7.43 12.06
CA LEU A 748 35.94 6.44 10.98
C LEU A 748 35.97 7.14 9.62
N ILE A 749 36.78 6.61 8.71
CA ILE A 749 36.92 7.13 7.35
C ILE A 749 36.39 6.07 6.37
N GLY A 750 35.31 6.39 5.70
CA GLY A 750 34.63 5.47 4.77
C GLY A 750 34.38 6.10 3.40
N THR A 751 33.63 5.36 2.60
CA THR A 751 33.29 5.80 1.25
C THR A 751 31.85 5.44 0.89
N MET A 752 31.27 6.21 -0.01
CA MET A 752 30.03 5.87 -0.68
C MET A 752 30.33 4.91 -1.85
N ILE A 753 29.52 3.86 -1.96
CA ILE A 753 29.52 2.95 -3.12
C ILE A 753 28.29 3.32 -3.95
N GLU A 754 28.52 4.06 -5.00
CA GLU A 754 27.45 4.63 -5.84
C GLU A 754 27.80 4.61 -7.33
N VAL A 755 28.93 3.97 -7.66
CA VAL A 755 29.38 3.74 -9.03
C VAL A 755 29.51 2.23 -9.25
N PRO A 756 28.93 1.64 -10.31
CA PRO A 756 28.99 0.19 -10.56
C PRO A 756 30.41 -0.37 -10.55
N ARG A 757 31.39 0.39 -11.02
CA ARG A 757 32.80 -0.01 -10.95
C ARG A 757 33.30 -0.18 -9.52
N ALA A 758 32.91 0.71 -8.62
CA ALA A 758 33.28 0.60 -7.20
C ALA A 758 32.65 -0.64 -6.56
N ALA A 759 31.38 -0.91 -6.86
CA ALA A 759 30.67 -2.09 -6.41
C ALA A 759 31.34 -3.40 -6.86
N LEU A 760 31.69 -3.50 -8.14
CA LEU A 760 32.36 -4.68 -8.72
C LEU A 760 33.76 -4.93 -8.19
N LEU A 761 34.48 -3.88 -7.77
CA LEU A 761 35.88 -3.93 -7.31
C LEU A 761 36.01 -3.49 -5.85
N ALA A 762 35.02 -3.78 -5.03
CA ALA A 762 34.98 -3.41 -3.62
C ALA A 762 36.11 -4.07 -2.81
N ASP A 763 36.60 -5.25 -3.22
CA ASP A 763 37.78 -5.91 -2.66
C ASP A 763 39.03 -5.03 -2.69
N ARG A 764 39.18 -4.17 -3.71
CA ARG A 764 40.32 -3.24 -3.85
C ARG A 764 40.13 -1.96 -3.06
N ILE A 765 38.90 -1.56 -2.79
CA ILE A 765 38.54 -0.32 -2.06
C ILE A 765 38.49 -0.59 -0.54
N ALA A 766 37.96 -1.75 -0.11
CA ALA A 766 37.76 -2.11 1.29
C ALA A 766 39.02 -1.97 2.20
N PRO A 767 40.26 -2.24 1.73
CA PRO A 767 41.45 -2.01 2.55
C PRO A 767 41.64 -0.57 3.04
N TYR A 768 41.10 0.40 2.31
CA TYR A 768 41.22 1.84 2.61
C TYR A 768 39.97 2.45 3.24
N ALA A 769 38.94 1.66 3.52
CA ALA A 769 37.68 2.12 4.13
C ALA A 769 37.44 1.45 5.47
N ASP A 770 37.00 2.21 6.47
CA ASP A 770 36.55 1.65 7.74
C ASP A 770 35.06 1.24 7.65
N PHE A 771 34.31 1.88 6.76
CA PHE A 771 32.94 1.53 6.41
C PHE A 771 32.65 1.86 4.94
N MET A 772 31.60 1.26 4.39
CA MET A 772 31.06 1.61 3.08
C MET A 772 29.54 1.80 3.21
N SER A 773 29.01 2.79 2.51
CA SER A 773 27.56 3.06 2.45
C SER A 773 27.12 3.11 0.99
N PHE A 774 26.07 2.36 0.63
CA PHE A 774 25.53 2.38 -0.72
C PHE A 774 24.71 3.66 -0.95
N GLY A 775 25.18 4.51 -1.86
CA GLY A 775 24.45 5.68 -2.36
C GLY A 775 23.53 5.23 -3.51
N THR A 776 22.42 4.63 -3.16
CA THR A 776 21.57 3.95 -4.14
C THR A 776 20.87 4.87 -5.10
N ASN A 777 20.74 6.17 -4.82
CA ASN A 777 20.23 7.12 -5.80
C ASN A 777 21.15 7.15 -7.04
N ASP A 778 22.46 7.45 -6.84
CA ASP A 778 23.43 7.47 -7.94
C ASP A 778 23.74 6.08 -8.49
N LEU A 779 23.78 5.04 -7.64
CA LEU A 779 24.03 3.68 -8.07
C LEU A 779 22.92 3.19 -9.02
N THR A 780 21.66 3.49 -8.74
CA THR A 780 20.52 3.17 -9.61
C THR A 780 20.62 3.90 -10.94
N GLN A 781 20.84 5.23 -10.89
CA GLN A 781 20.98 6.04 -12.10
C GLN A 781 22.11 5.54 -13.02
N THR A 782 23.25 5.22 -12.43
CA THR A 782 24.44 4.78 -13.18
C THR A 782 24.32 3.33 -13.67
N THR A 783 23.61 2.48 -12.96
CA THR A 783 23.37 1.08 -13.36
C THR A 783 22.38 0.99 -14.51
N LEU A 784 21.27 1.72 -14.44
CA LEU A 784 20.24 1.74 -15.46
C LEU A 784 20.54 2.70 -16.61
N ALA A 785 21.55 3.58 -16.46
CA ALA A 785 21.82 4.71 -17.35
C ALA A 785 20.61 5.67 -17.49
N PHE A 786 19.86 5.84 -16.40
CA PHE A 786 18.75 6.79 -16.30
C PHE A 786 19.21 8.03 -15.53
N SER A 787 18.84 9.22 -16.02
CA SER A 787 18.75 10.40 -15.18
C SER A 787 17.38 10.34 -14.48
N ARG A 788 17.37 10.48 -13.16
CA ARG A 788 16.11 10.41 -12.40
C ARG A 788 15.11 11.44 -12.90
N ASP A 789 15.52 12.70 -12.96
CA ASP A 789 14.64 13.81 -13.37
C ASP A 789 14.12 13.65 -14.79
N ASP A 790 14.99 13.18 -15.71
CA ASP A 790 14.58 12.92 -17.09
C ASP A 790 13.65 11.69 -17.21
N ALA A 791 13.92 10.63 -16.45
CA ALA A 791 13.13 9.40 -16.53
C ALA A 791 11.73 9.61 -15.93
N GLU A 792 11.65 10.16 -14.73
CA GLU A 792 10.39 10.45 -14.04
C GLU A 792 9.53 11.44 -14.83
N GLY A 793 10.15 12.47 -15.43
CA GLY A 793 9.46 13.49 -16.22
C GLY A 793 9.05 13.08 -17.63
N LYS A 794 9.57 11.98 -18.20
CA LYS A 794 9.41 11.70 -19.65
C LYS A 794 8.87 10.31 -19.97
N PHE A 795 9.36 9.24 -19.37
CA PHE A 795 9.07 7.89 -19.84
C PHE A 795 8.82 6.85 -18.74
N LEU A 796 9.20 7.09 -17.50
CA LEU A 796 9.10 6.10 -16.44
C LEU A 796 7.65 5.69 -16.15
N ALA A 797 6.73 6.67 -16.15
CA ALA A 797 5.30 6.39 -15.98
C ALA A 797 4.77 5.45 -17.06
N GLN A 798 5.14 5.70 -18.32
CA GLN A 798 4.74 4.85 -19.45
C GLN A 798 5.36 3.44 -19.35
N TYR A 799 6.61 3.33 -18.85
CA TYR A 799 7.25 2.02 -18.66
C TYR A 799 6.55 1.18 -17.59
N LEU A 800 6.00 1.82 -16.56
CA LEU A 800 5.20 1.16 -15.54
C LEU A 800 3.81 0.77 -16.05
N GLU A 801 3.17 1.65 -16.84
CA GLU A 801 1.86 1.37 -17.46
C GLU A 801 1.92 0.24 -18.49
N ASP A 802 3.02 0.16 -19.27
CA ASP A 802 3.24 -0.84 -20.30
C ASP A 802 3.88 -2.14 -19.76
N ASP A 803 4.01 -2.31 -18.45
CA ASP A 803 4.66 -3.45 -17.79
C ASP A 803 6.11 -3.71 -18.27
N VAL A 804 6.82 -2.68 -18.79
CA VAL A 804 8.26 -2.75 -19.10
C VAL A 804 9.08 -2.80 -17.82
N LEU A 805 8.62 -2.06 -16.79
CA LEU A 805 9.10 -2.14 -15.42
C LEU A 805 7.94 -2.53 -14.51
N SER A 806 8.17 -3.49 -13.64
CA SER A 806 7.18 -3.92 -12.66
C SER A 806 7.05 -2.94 -11.48
N ARG A 807 8.07 -2.14 -11.19
CA ARG A 807 8.17 -1.20 -10.06
C ARG A 807 9.05 -0.02 -10.43
N ASN A 808 8.86 1.10 -9.73
CA ASN A 808 9.74 2.26 -9.84
C ASN A 808 11.13 1.96 -9.24
N PRO A 809 12.22 1.96 -10.04
CA PRO A 809 13.56 1.63 -9.56
C PRO A 809 14.17 2.70 -8.65
N PHE A 810 13.54 3.86 -8.51
CA PHE A 810 13.95 4.92 -7.58
C PHE A 810 13.24 4.84 -6.21
N GLU A 811 12.19 4.02 -6.10
CA GLU A 811 11.48 3.73 -4.84
C GLU A 811 11.90 2.41 -4.22
N THR A 812 12.00 1.37 -5.04
CA THR A 812 12.39 0.01 -4.63
C THR A 812 13.65 -0.41 -5.38
N LEU A 813 14.58 -1.09 -4.71
CA LEU A 813 15.83 -1.55 -5.32
C LEU A 813 15.60 -2.45 -6.53
N ASP A 814 16.14 -2.04 -7.68
CA ASP A 814 16.16 -2.84 -8.91
C ASP A 814 17.08 -4.06 -8.78
N ASP A 815 16.77 -5.14 -9.51
CA ASP A 815 17.51 -6.40 -9.45
C ASP A 815 18.99 -6.25 -9.85
N GLY A 816 19.31 -5.37 -10.80
CA GLY A 816 20.68 -5.07 -11.19
C GLY A 816 21.45 -4.36 -10.09
N VAL A 817 20.78 -3.47 -9.36
CA VAL A 817 21.36 -2.78 -8.19
C VAL A 817 21.54 -3.75 -7.02
N ARG A 818 20.54 -4.63 -6.77
CA ARG A 818 20.63 -5.70 -5.77
C ARG A 818 21.84 -6.59 -6.02
N ALA A 819 22.03 -7.06 -7.25
CA ALA A 819 23.19 -7.89 -7.62
C ALA A 819 24.55 -7.18 -7.38
N LEU A 820 24.63 -5.86 -7.62
CA LEU A 820 25.82 -5.07 -7.31
C LEU A 820 26.08 -4.95 -5.80
N ILE A 821 25.02 -4.79 -5.00
CA ILE A 821 25.11 -4.75 -3.54
C ILE A 821 25.60 -6.10 -3.00
N GLU A 822 24.97 -7.20 -3.40
CA GLU A 822 25.38 -8.57 -3.02
C GLU A 822 26.85 -8.82 -3.33
N ARG A 823 27.27 -8.49 -4.55
CA ARG A 823 28.66 -8.63 -4.98
C ARG A 823 29.62 -7.78 -4.15
N THR A 824 29.22 -6.58 -3.80
CA THR A 824 30.01 -5.68 -2.96
C THR A 824 30.17 -6.26 -1.56
N VAL A 825 29.09 -6.73 -0.94
CA VAL A 825 29.10 -7.34 0.40
C VAL A 825 30.04 -8.54 0.43
N GLU A 826 29.89 -9.45 -0.51
CA GLU A 826 30.73 -10.66 -0.62
C GLU A 826 32.21 -10.30 -0.75
N SER A 827 32.56 -9.42 -1.71
CA SER A 827 33.95 -9.09 -2.03
C SER A 827 34.62 -8.23 -0.96
N ALA A 828 33.91 -7.25 -0.38
CA ALA A 828 34.46 -6.39 0.66
C ALA A 828 34.72 -7.18 1.95
N ARG A 829 33.75 -8.02 2.40
CA ARG A 829 33.90 -8.87 3.58
C ARG A 829 34.90 -10.00 3.36
N GLY A 830 35.09 -10.47 2.14
CA GLY A 830 36.14 -11.43 1.80
C GLY A 830 37.55 -10.92 2.09
N VAL A 831 37.78 -9.60 2.01
CA VAL A 831 39.06 -8.95 2.30
C VAL A 831 39.09 -8.36 3.71
N LYS A 832 38.00 -7.75 4.17
CA LYS A 832 37.87 -7.11 5.49
C LYS A 832 36.59 -7.61 6.19
N PRO A 833 36.63 -8.76 6.87
CA PRO A 833 35.41 -9.41 7.42
C PRO A 833 34.57 -8.53 8.38
N GLY A 834 35.19 -7.61 9.07
CA GLY A 834 34.54 -6.69 10.02
C GLY A 834 34.17 -5.32 9.42
N ILE A 835 34.21 -5.15 8.09
CA ILE A 835 33.85 -3.87 7.49
C ILE A 835 32.36 -3.60 7.68
N LYS A 836 32.04 -2.39 8.17
CA LYS A 836 30.65 -1.96 8.36
C LYS A 836 30.06 -1.53 7.01
N LEU A 837 28.89 -2.09 6.67
CA LEU A 837 28.21 -1.88 5.41
C LEU A 837 26.80 -1.37 5.66
N GLY A 838 26.39 -0.32 4.98
CA GLY A 838 25.04 0.23 5.09
C GLY A 838 24.52 0.83 3.80
N ILE A 839 23.29 1.29 3.81
CA ILE A 839 22.64 1.99 2.70
C ILE A 839 22.14 3.35 3.16
N CYS A 840 22.26 4.37 2.33
CA CYS A 840 21.84 5.74 2.65
C CYS A 840 21.04 6.43 1.54
N GLY A 841 20.68 5.71 0.47
CA GLY A 841 19.72 6.18 -0.52
C GLY A 841 18.28 6.13 -0.01
N GLU A 842 17.35 6.65 -0.78
CA GLU A 842 15.91 6.66 -0.41
C GLU A 842 15.31 5.27 -0.19
N HIS A 843 15.87 4.26 -0.84
CA HIS A 843 15.50 2.85 -0.69
C HIS A 843 15.67 2.32 0.76
N GLY A 844 16.47 2.98 1.59
CA GLY A 844 16.64 2.60 2.98
C GLY A 844 15.39 2.73 3.86
N GLY A 845 14.33 3.35 3.34
CA GLY A 845 13.01 3.44 3.99
C GLY A 845 11.92 2.58 3.33
N ASP A 846 12.23 1.90 2.22
CA ASP A 846 11.30 1.02 1.53
C ASP A 846 11.33 -0.38 2.14
N PRO A 847 10.17 -0.95 2.58
CA PRO A 847 10.14 -2.26 3.25
C PRO A 847 10.78 -3.40 2.47
N ASP A 848 10.52 -3.52 1.16
CA ASP A 848 11.07 -4.58 0.32
C ASP A 848 12.61 -4.45 0.18
N SER A 849 13.09 -3.21 0.09
CA SER A 849 14.53 -2.92 0.04
C SER A 849 15.20 -3.17 1.39
N VAL A 850 14.51 -2.88 2.50
CA VAL A 850 15.01 -3.19 3.87
C VAL A 850 15.10 -4.70 4.09
N GLU A 851 14.11 -5.48 3.64
CA GLU A 851 14.14 -6.94 3.67
C GLU A 851 15.36 -7.48 2.92
N PHE A 852 15.59 -6.99 1.69
CA PHE A 852 16.78 -7.34 0.92
C PHE A 852 18.06 -6.97 1.68
N CYS A 853 18.17 -5.76 2.24
CA CYS A 853 19.34 -5.34 3.01
C CYS A 853 19.60 -6.25 4.22
N ASN A 854 18.53 -6.71 4.89
CA ASN A 854 18.64 -7.67 5.98
C ASN A 854 19.16 -9.04 5.48
N SER A 855 18.63 -9.56 4.37
CA SER A 855 18.98 -10.86 3.81
C SER A 855 20.44 -10.93 3.37
N VAL A 856 20.99 -9.87 2.75
CA VAL A 856 22.40 -9.81 2.34
C VAL A 856 23.34 -9.45 3.49
N GLY A 857 22.79 -9.19 4.67
CA GLY A 857 23.56 -9.02 5.90
C GLY A 857 24.17 -7.62 6.04
N LEU A 858 23.58 -6.53 5.54
CA LEU A 858 24.02 -5.19 5.86
C LEU A 858 23.95 -4.91 7.38
N ASP A 859 24.70 -3.93 7.85
CA ASP A 859 24.73 -3.55 9.25
C ASP A 859 23.68 -2.50 9.59
N TYR A 860 23.34 -1.61 8.65
CA TYR A 860 22.31 -0.59 8.85
C TYR A 860 21.65 -0.14 7.53
N VAL A 861 20.45 0.39 7.66
CA VAL A 861 19.78 1.21 6.63
C VAL A 861 19.62 2.64 7.12
N SER A 862 19.54 3.60 6.20
CA SER A 862 19.33 5.00 6.53
C SER A 862 18.30 5.61 5.58
N CYS A 863 17.34 6.33 6.13
CA CYS A 863 16.20 6.91 5.42
C CYS A 863 15.88 8.32 5.96
N SER A 864 14.88 8.99 5.37
CA SER A 864 14.38 10.25 5.92
C SER A 864 13.83 10.04 7.35
N PRO A 865 13.88 11.07 8.23
CA PRO A 865 13.43 10.93 9.62
C PRO A 865 12.03 10.33 9.77
N PHE A 866 11.08 10.74 8.93
CA PHE A 866 9.69 10.25 8.96
C PHE A 866 9.55 8.76 8.62
N ARG A 867 10.49 8.19 7.88
CA ARG A 867 10.49 6.77 7.52
C ARG A 867 11.23 5.87 8.53
N VAL A 868 11.86 6.45 9.54
CA VAL A 868 12.58 5.68 10.58
C VAL A 868 11.67 4.64 11.25
N PRO A 869 10.44 4.95 11.70
CA PRO A 869 9.57 3.96 12.31
C PRO A 869 9.19 2.81 11.37
N THR A 870 8.90 3.14 10.11
CA THR A 870 8.59 2.16 9.05
C THR A 870 9.79 1.24 8.81
N ALA A 871 11.00 1.79 8.71
CA ALA A 871 12.23 1.01 8.52
C ALA A 871 12.54 0.12 9.75
N ARG A 872 12.26 0.57 10.98
CA ARG A 872 12.40 -0.23 12.21
C ARG A 872 11.48 -1.46 12.18
N LEU A 873 10.22 -1.25 11.80
CA LEU A 873 9.25 -2.33 11.68
C LEU A 873 9.64 -3.30 10.55
N ALA A 874 9.96 -2.79 9.36
CA ALA A 874 10.36 -3.61 8.22
C ALA A 874 11.62 -4.44 8.51
N ALA A 875 12.62 -3.86 9.20
CA ALA A 875 13.82 -4.57 9.64
C ALA A 875 13.51 -5.73 10.61
N ALA A 876 12.55 -5.53 11.51
CA ALA A 876 12.10 -6.56 12.43
C ALA A 876 11.33 -7.67 11.72
N GLN A 877 10.41 -7.31 10.83
CA GLN A 877 9.65 -8.26 10.01
C GLN A 877 10.58 -9.12 9.16
N ALA A 878 11.57 -8.51 8.51
CA ALA A 878 12.58 -9.21 7.74
C ALA A 878 13.38 -10.21 8.59
N GLU A 879 13.79 -9.82 9.79
CA GLU A 879 14.52 -10.72 10.70
C GLU A 879 13.63 -11.87 11.19
N LEU A 880 12.38 -11.60 11.55
CA LEU A 880 11.43 -12.61 12.00
C LEU A 880 11.03 -13.60 10.89
N ALA A 881 10.99 -13.17 9.65
CA ALA A 881 10.71 -14.04 8.50
C ALA A 881 11.87 -15.03 8.21
N HIS A 882 13.09 -14.69 8.65
CA HIS A 882 14.28 -15.53 8.46
C HIS A 882 14.61 -16.43 9.67
N ARG A 883 13.96 -16.25 10.81
CA ARG A 883 14.05 -17.14 11.99
C ARG A 883 13.23 -18.41 11.81
#